data_b68537c67012ef169cd461ed21a24685
#
_entry.id   b68537c67012ef169cd461ed21a24685
#
_cell.length_a   1.000
_cell.length_b   1.000
_cell.length_c   1.000
_cell.angle_alpha   90.00
_cell.angle_beta   90.00
_cell.angle_gamma   90.00
#
_symmetry.space_group_name_H-M   'P 1'
#
loop_
_entity.id
_entity.type
_entity.pdbx_description
1 polymer ?
#
loop_
_entity_poly.entity_id
_entity_poly.type
_entity_poly.pdbx_seq_one_letter_code
_entity_poly.pdbx_strand_id
1 'polypeptide(L)'
;MRWLAHPTAGAILRRALALLALLVAGINGINGQTIELSSNSLVHEIRKALTTGSVVIFAQENLSTESEPPLPPSEFNPDPGASRAAEPEPPPELFPPILPQLPEYGEEALPRSLELPRKGVREVVPRRKKLEYETYPESEEGEGLLPASEPVSNRWFIGFGRWKRYADPSTETPYQSDLHLWHPYLQSKLKGDAPIIGQDIFLNITAEDFFQFETRKLPTPSGVSAAQPNSSEFFGRSEQWFWANDFSIGLDLFKGETAFQPVAWALRVLGVYNHNYIEVQENNVVNPNPQEGTTREKEFYSLQEAFGELHLRDLSSNYDFVSARVGIQPFVSDFRGFIFNDTNLGVRIFGNYDNNRWQWNVAAFDMLEKDTYSDLNEFSRRHQQVYVANVFRQDLIWKGYTGELVFVGDFDNNSRHYDKNGFITRPAPIGTVADHYLQSYYLGWTGDGHIGWLNIDHAFYQVLGEDGLNGIAGQRTDINAQMAALEVSVDKNWVRHKLSIFYASGDDDPTDSHATAFDTILDRPFFIGGPFSFYSHQGFNFAGTAVNFKQRDSLVIDFRTSKTEGQANYVNPGALIFGYGLDADITPKIKSFVNVNYIRTVTTEPTELVRFTNHSSNDFALDCSAGFEWRPLLTENIILTAGAGFLVPRWGYKFIYRTNTVPVFGYPQAAAGSVDPFLYSGIVTLTLTY
;
A
#
# COMPACT_ATOMS: atom_id res chain seq x y z
N MET A 1 -2.67 15.29 -26.05
CA MET A 1 -2.79 14.73 -27.41
C MET A 1 -1.49 14.63 -28.22
N ARG A 2 -0.39 15.26 -27.81
CA ARG A 2 0.95 14.99 -28.41
C ARG A 2 1.60 13.68 -27.93
N TRP A 3 1.04 13.08 -26.92
CA TRP A 3 1.59 11.91 -26.23
C TRP A 3 1.46 10.59 -27.02
N LEU A 4 0.42 10.43 -27.84
CA LEU A 4 0.24 9.26 -28.73
C LEU A 4 1.10 9.32 -30.01
N ALA A 5 1.92 10.35 -30.18
CA ALA A 5 2.76 10.56 -31.37
C ALA A 5 4.22 10.13 -31.18
N HIS A 6 4.62 9.62 -30.02
CA HIS A 6 5.99 9.09 -29.84
C HIS A 6 6.06 7.68 -30.46
N PRO A 7 6.94 7.44 -31.42
CA PRO A 7 6.93 6.21 -32.23
C PRO A 7 7.19 4.93 -31.41
N THR A 8 7.91 5.02 -30.29
CA THR A 8 8.23 3.91 -29.40
C THR A 8 7.08 3.55 -28.46
N ALA A 9 6.41 4.52 -27.83
CA ALA A 9 5.29 4.27 -26.91
C ALA A 9 4.09 3.63 -27.62
N GLY A 10 3.79 4.10 -28.84
CA GLY A 10 2.74 3.52 -29.69
C GLY A 10 3.04 2.08 -30.14
N ALA A 11 4.31 1.73 -30.35
CA ALA A 11 4.71 0.38 -30.75
C ALA A 11 4.63 -0.61 -29.57
N ILE A 12 4.99 -0.18 -28.37
CA ILE A 12 4.96 -1.03 -27.16
C ILE A 12 3.52 -1.27 -26.72
N LEU A 13 2.68 -0.25 -26.70
CA LEU A 13 1.26 -0.40 -26.41
C LEU A 13 0.59 -1.35 -27.41
N ARG A 14 0.93 -1.27 -28.71
CA ARG A 14 0.44 -2.22 -29.73
C ARG A 14 0.94 -3.64 -29.48
N ARG A 15 2.19 -3.82 -29.02
CA ARG A 15 2.74 -5.15 -28.69
C ARG A 15 2.14 -5.74 -27.41
N ALA A 16 1.92 -4.93 -26.38
CA ALA A 16 1.23 -5.35 -25.15
C ALA A 16 -0.23 -5.71 -25.43
N LEU A 17 -0.95 -4.92 -26.22
CA LEU A 17 -2.31 -5.22 -26.66
C LEU A 17 -2.37 -6.45 -27.59
N ALA A 18 -1.36 -6.68 -28.44
CA ALA A 18 -1.26 -7.86 -29.28
C ALA A 18 -0.96 -9.12 -28.44
N LEU A 19 -0.13 -9.03 -27.40
CA LEU A 19 0.12 -10.13 -26.47
C LEU A 19 -1.12 -10.46 -25.64
N LEU A 20 -1.85 -9.47 -25.18
CA LEU A 20 -3.12 -9.64 -24.47
C LEU A 20 -4.19 -10.25 -25.41
N ALA A 21 -4.24 -9.80 -26.68
CA ALA A 21 -5.13 -10.36 -27.69
C ALA A 21 -4.76 -11.81 -28.04
N LEU A 22 -3.48 -12.18 -28.06
CA LEU A 22 -3.00 -13.56 -28.24
C LEU A 22 -3.32 -14.44 -27.03
N LEU A 23 -3.21 -13.91 -25.80
CA LEU A 23 -3.64 -14.57 -24.56
C LEU A 23 -5.16 -14.84 -24.57
N VAL A 24 -5.97 -13.83 -24.94
CA VAL A 24 -7.42 -13.95 -25.05
C VAL A 24 -7.82 -14.87 -26.22
N ALA A 25 -7.11 -14.85 -27.34
CA ALA A 25 -7.33 -15.75 -28.47
C ALA A 25 -6.91 -17.19 -28.15
N GLY A 26 -5.84 -17.41 -27.38
CA GLY A 26 -5.44 -18.71 -26.86
C GLY A 26 -6.51 -19.34 -25.95
N ILE A 27 -7.22 -18.53 -25.18
CA ILE A 27 -8.34 -18.95 -24.33
C ILE A 27 -9.57 -19.32 -25.17
N ASN A 28 -9.83 -18.61 -26.28
CA ASN A 28 -10.96 -18.87 -27.19
C ASN A 28 -10.72 -20.08 -28.11
N GLY A 29 -9.48 -20.50 -28.33
CA GLY A 29 -9.14 -21.71 -29.12
C GLY A 29 -9.66 -23.03 -28.53
N ILE A 30 -10.08 -23.01 -27.26
CA ILE A 30 -10.65 -24.18 -26.58
C ILE A 30 -12.17 -24.31 -26.87
N ASN A 31 -12.87 -23.26 -27.33
CA ASN A 31 -14.32 -23.22 -27.52
C ASN A 31 -14.80 -22.98 -28.97
N GLY A 32 -13.95 -23.05 -29.96
CA GLY A 32 -14.33 -23.22 -31.37
C GLY A 32 -15.14 -22.11 -32.05
N GLN A 33 -15.14 -20.87 -31.58
CA GLN A 33 -15.70 -19.72 -32.28
C GLN A 33 -14.71 -18.58 -32.38
N THR A 34 -14.24 -18.33 -33.60
CA THR A 34 -13.37 -17.20 -33.96
C THR A 34 -14.21 -15.91 -34.07
N ILE A 35 -14.00 -14.96 -33.21
CA ILE A 35 -14.49 -13.57 -33.37
C ILE A 35 -13.33 -12.73 -33.90
N GLU A 36 -13.38 -12.34 -35.15
CA GLU A 36 -12.50 -11.33 -35.74
C GLU A 36 -12.86 -9.94 -35.18
N LEU A 37 -12.12 -9.48 -34.21
CA LEU A 37 -12.13 -8.09 -33.76
C LEU A 37 -11.11 -7.29 -34.60
N SER A 38 -11.59 -6.49 -35.56
CA SER A 38 -10.71 -5.56 -36.28
C SER A 38 -10.26 -4.46 -35.31
N SER A 39 -8.94 -4.27 -35.20
CA SER A 39 -8.31 -3.26 -34.34
C SER A 39 -8.79 -1.80 -34.58
N ASN A 40 -9.42 -1.54 -35.70
CA ASN A 40 -9.92 -0.22 -36.06
C ASN A 40 -11.26 0.16 -35.40
N SER A 41 -12.09 -0.82 -35.03
CA SER A 41 -13.40 -0.55 -34.41
C SER A 41 -13.24 -0.12 -32.94
N LEU A 42 -12.34 -0.75 -32.19
CA LEU A 42 -12.08 -0.42 -30.80
C LEU A 42 -11.45 0.98 -30.64
N VAL A 43 -10.51 1.32 -31.53
CA VAL A 43 -9.89 2.66 -31.58
C VAL A 43 -10.91 3.73 -31.95
N HIS A 44 -11.88 3.42 -32.79
CA HIS A 44 -12.94 4.34 -33.19
C HIS A 44 -13.92 4.63 -32.05
N GLU A 45 -14.34 3.63 -31.31
CA GLU A 45 -15.24 3.79 -30.15
C GLU A 45 -14.56 4.52 -28.98
N ILE A 46 -13.29 4.24 -28.70
CA ILE A 46 -12.50 4.98 -27.71
C ILE A 46 -12.33 6.45 -28.12
N ARG A 47 -12.10 6.72 -29.41
CA ARG A 47 -11.99 8.08 -29.95
C ARG A 47 -13.31 8.84 -29.84
N LYS A 48 -14.44 8.20 -30.05
CA LYS A 48 -15.77 8.78 -29.92
C LYS A 48 -16.12 9.10 -28.47
N ALA A 49 -15.76 8.24 -27.51
CA ALA A 49 -15.96 8.48 -26.09
C ALA A 49 -15.11 9.66 -25.56
N LEU A 50 -13.89 9.85 -26.08
CA LEU A 50 -13.00 10.94 -25.71
C LEU A 50 -13.40 12.29 -26.35
N THR A 51 -14.14 12.30 -27.46
CA THR A 51 -14.56 13.54 -28.14
C THR A 51 -15.91 14.07 -27.68
N THR A 52 -16.72 13.30 -26.98
CA THR A 52 -18.03 13.72 -26.48
C THR A 52 -18.04 14.17 -25.01
N GLY A 53 -16.94 14.04 -24.30
CA GLY A 53 -16.77 14.52 -22.92
C GLY A 53 -16.10 15.89 -22.87
N SER A 54 -16.91 16.96 -22.85
CA SER A 54 -16.43 18.32 -22.60
C SER A 54 -15.95 18.42 -21.15
N VAL A 55 -14.66 18.34 -20.91
CA VAL A 55 -14.03 18.68 -19.64
C VAL A 55 -13.80 20.19 -19.62
N VAL A 56 -14.59 20.93 -18.85
CA VAL A 56 -14.37 22.35 -18.58
C VAL A 56 -13.27 22.48 -17.53
N ILE A 57 -12.10 22.93 -17.95
CA ILE A 57 -11.00 23.28 -17.06
C ILE A 57 -11.20 24.74 -16.65
N PHE A 58 -11.47 24.99 -15.37
CA PHE A 58 -11.40 26.34 -14.81
C PHE A 58 -9.92 26.72 -14.62
N ALA A 59 -9.49 27.72 -15.37
CA ALA A 59 -8.23 28.41 -15.12
C ALA A 59 -8.41 29.36 -13.94
N GLN A 60 -7.54 29.23 -12.95
CA GLN A 60 -7.49 30.12 -11.80
C GLN A 60 -6.63 31.33 -12.16
N GLU A 61 -7.27 32.50 -12.23
CA GLU A 61 -6.58 33.80 -12.40
C GLU A 61 -5.88 34.19 -11.09
N ASN A 62 -4.66 34.69 -11.26
CA ASN A 62 -3.84 35.26 -10.19
C ASN A 62 -4.52 36.48 -9.53
N LEU A 63 -4.77 36.40 -8.24
CA LEU A 63 -5.09 37.56 -7.42
C LEU A 63 -3.82 38.04 -6.69
N SER A 64 -3.48 39.27 -7.00
CA SER A 64 -2.36 40.03 -6.43
C SER A 64 -2.57 40.28 -4.92
N THR A 65 -1.50 40.10 -4.18
CA THR A 65 -1.34 40.45 -2.76
C THR A 65 -1.43 41.95 -2.52
N GLU A 66 -2.41 42.39 -1.75
CA GLU A 66 -2.33 43.64 -1.01
C GLU A 66 -2.07 43.34 0.46
N SER A 67 -1.06 44.00 1.01
CA SER A 67 -0.60 43.90 2.38
C SER A 67 -1.43 44.75 3.31
N GLU A 68 -2.02 44.16 4.36
CA GLU A 68 -2.60 44.90 5.49
C GLU A 68 -1.53 45.28 6.54
N PRO A 69 -1.67 46.43 7.22
CA PRO A 69 -0.71 46.92 8.21
C PRO A 69 -0.89 46.25 9.60
N PRO A 70 0.18 46.22 10.41
CA PRO A 70 0.17 45.50 11.68
C PRO A 70 -0.62 46.20 12.79
N LEU A 71 -1.36 45.43 13.57
CA LEU A 71 -2.05 45.86 14.79
C LEU A 71 -1.08 46.05 15.96
N PRO A 72 -1.37 47.00 16.87
CA PRO A 72 -0.48 47.33 18.02
C PRO A 72 -0.61 46.29 19.15
N PRO A 73 0.43 46.12 19.98
CA PRO A 73 0.47 45.14 21.06
C PRO A 73 -0.46 45.54 22.24
N SER A 74 -1.23 44.58 22.73
CA SER A 74 -2.01 44.74 23.96
C SER A 74 -1.14 44.43 25.19
N GLU A 75 -1.04 45.39 26.10
CA GLU A 75 -0.47 45.24 27.42
C GLU A 75 -1.25 44.27 28.29
N PHE A 76 -0.58 43.28 28.84
CA PHE A 76 -1.15 42.35 29.83
C PHE A 76 -0.61 42.75 31.22
N ASN A 77 -1.54 43.15 32.10
CA ASN A 77 -1.26 43.47 33.48
C ASN A 77 -1.75 42.35 34.39
N PRO A 78 -0.92 41.69 35.22
CA PRO A 78 -1.43 40.66 36.12
C PRO A 78 -1.81 41.26 37.49
N ASP A 79 -3.04 41.02 37.89
CA ASP A 79 -3.55 41.38 39.22
C ASP A 79 -3.39 40.18 40.18
N PRO A 80 -2.77 40.34 41.37
CA PRO A 80 -2.60 39.28 42.35
C PRO A 80 -3.67 39.32 43.41
N GLY A 81 -4.57 38.36 43.46
CA GLY A 81 -5.37 38.14 44.63
C GLY A 81 -6.74 37.50 44.40
N ALA A 82 -6.83 36.21 44.50
CA ALA A 82 -8.08 35.57 44.83
C ALA A 82 -7.86 34.29 45.65
N SER A 83 -8.54 34.26 46.73
CA SER A 83 -8.59 33.32 47.85
C SER A 83 -8.95 31.90 47.48
N ARG A 84 -8.41 30.97 48.28
CA ARG A 84 -8.81 29.57 48.45
C ARG A 84 -10.33 29.38 48.44
N ALA A 85 -10.86 28.60 47.51
CA ALA A 85 -12.20 28.04 47.57
C ALA A 85 -12.15 26.56 47.97
N ALA A 86 -13.14 26.18 48.78
CA ALA A 86 -13.30 24.91 49.46
C ALA A 86 -13.45 23.71 48.52
N GLU A 87 -13.06 22.52 48.98
CA GLU A 87 -13.35 21.23 48.37
C GLU A 87 -14.85 20.99 48.17
N PRO A 88 -15.28 20.47 47.02
CA PRO A 88 -16.66 20.04 46.84
C PRO A 88 -16.90 18.66 47.47
N GLU A 89 -18.05 18.52 48.11
CA GLU A 89 -18.57 17.26 48.69
C GLU A 89 -18.81 16.21 47.58
N PRO A 90 -18.68 14.90 47.91
CA PRO A 90 -18.90 13.82 46.96
C PRO A 90 -20.39 13.73 46.56
N PRO A 91 -20.67 13.35 45.29
CA PRO A 91 -22.05 13.21 44.81
C PRO A 91 -22.77 12.04 45.45
N PRO A 92 -24.10 12.07 45.61
CA PRO A 92 -24.88 11.03 46.22
C PRO A 92 -24.89 9.74 45.40
N GLU A 93 -24.87 8.62 46.08
CA GLU A 93 -24.93 7.28 45.52
C GLU A 93 -26.17 7.10 44.63
N LEU A 94 -25.94 6.83 43.36
CA LEU A 94 -26.98 6.44 42.42
C LEU A 94 -27.25 4.93 42.56
N PHE A 95 -28.53 4.61 42.67
CA PHE A 95 -29.15 3.31 42.82
C PHE A 95 -28.50 2.16 42.05
N PRO A 96 -28.51 0.95 42.58
CA PRO A 96 -28.00 -0.24 41.87
C PRO A 96 -28.88 -0.58 40.65
N PRO A 97 -28.31 -1.04 39.53
CA PRO A 97 -29.05 -1.45 38.36
C PRO A 97 -29.95 -2.65 38.69
N ILE A 98 -31.24 -2.50 38.44
CA ILE A 98 -32.20 -3.60 38.44
C ILE A 98 -31.87 -4.48 37.23
N LEU A 99 -31.20 -5.58 37.40
CA LEU A 99 -31.07 -6.63 36.39
C LEU A 99 -32.45 -7.30 36.21
N PRO A 100 -32.97 -7.40 34.97
CA PRO A 100 -34.15 -8.21 34.72
C PRO A 100 -33.82 -9.67 35.02
N GLN A 101 -34.62 -10.31 35.88
CA GLN A 101 -34.54 -11.73 36.13
C GLN A 101 -34.84 -12.48 34.82
N LEU A 102 -33.86 -13.26 34.36
CA LEU A 102 -34.06 -14.26 33.33
C LEU A 102 -35.01 -15.33 33.81
N PRO A 103 -35.95 -15.83 33.01
CA PRO A 103 -36.80 -16.93 33.38
C PRO A 103 -35.96 -18.20 33.62
N GLU A 104 -36.19 -18.85 34.74
CA GLU A 104 -35.68 -20.20 35.04
C GLU A 104 -36.16 -21.18 33.97
N TYR A 105 -35.26 -21.61 33.09
CA TYR A 105 -35.47 -22.79 32.27
C TYR A 105 -35.13 -24.01 33.12
N GLY A 106 -36.13 -24.87 33.32
CA GLY A 106 -35.99 -26.13 34.01
C GLY A 106 -34.91 -27.01 33.34
N GLU A 107 -34.20 -27.75 34.20
CA GLU A 107 -33.24 -28.77 33.80
C GLU A 107 -33.95 -29.86 32.96
N GLU A 108 -33.99 -29.73 31.67
CA GLU A 108 -34.16 -30.85 30.74
C GLU A 108 -32.79 -31.32 30.24
N ALA A 109 -32.54 -32.61 30.51
CA ALA A 109 -31.31 -33.32 30.28
C ALA A 109 -30.76 -33.14 28.85
N LEU A 110 -29.52 -32.67 28.76
CA LEU A 110 -28.72 -32.69 27.52
C LEU A 110 -28.63 -34.14 26.99
N PRO A 111 -28.89 -34.38 25.70
CA PRO A 111 -28.68 -35.70 25.12
C PRO A 111 -27.20 -36.04 25.12
N ARG A 112 -26.92 -37.28 25.53
CA ARG A 112 -25.61 -37.90 25.62
C ARG A 112 -24.81 -37.73 24.32
N SER A 113 -23.52 -37.45 24.50
CA SER A 113 -22.45 -37.45 23.52
C SER A 113 -22.65 -38.40 22.36
N LEU A 114 -22.69 -37.83 21.13
CA LEU A 114 -22.46 -38.56 19.90
C LEU A 114 -21.01 -39.05 19.86
N GLU A 115 -20.81 -40.35 20.19
CA GLU A 115 -19.58 -41.05 19.89
C GLU A 115 -19.36 -41.07 18.37
N LEU A 116 -18.28 -40.45 17.90
CA LEU A 116 -17.81 -40.59 16.54
C LEU A 116 -17.34 -42.04 16.29
N PRO A 117 -17.81 -42.72 15.24
CA PRO A 117 -17.34 -44.06 14.95
C PRO A 117 -15.89 -44.01 14.46
N ARG A 118 -15.04 -44.77 15.10
CA ARG A 118 -13.66 -45.05 14.71
C ARG A 118 -13.63 -45.99 13.51
N LYS A 119 -12.90 -45.57 12.46
CA LYS A 119 -12.26 -46.39 11.43
C LYS A 119 -13.12 -47.13 10.38
N GLY A 120 -12.94 -46.71 9.16
CA GLY A 120 -12.70 -47.62 8.07
C GLY A 120 -13.91 -48.03 7.24
N VAL A 121 -14.48 -47.13 6.48
CA VAL A 121 -15.15 -47.49 5.20
C VAL A 121 -14.74 -46.49 4.15
N ARG A 122 -14.08 -46.96 3.09
CA ARG A 122 -13.95 -46.21 1.84
C ARG A 122 -15.35 -46.04 1.29
N GLU A 123 -15.96 -44.89 1.51
CA GLU A 123 -17.15 -44.52 0.76
C GLU A 123 -16.71 -44.22 -0.68
N VAL A 124 -17.10 -45.06 -1.58
CA VAL A 124 -17.13 -44.82 -3.00
C VAL A 124 -18.10 -43.67 -3.21
N VAL A 125 -17.61 -42.47 -3.49
CA VAL A 125 -18.45 -41.34 -3.89
C VAL A 125 -19.22 -41.73 -5.13
N PRO A 126 -20.55 -41.83 -5.08
CA PRO A 126 -21.32 -42.15 -6.28
C PRO A 126 -21.16 -40.99 -7.26
N ARG A 127 -20.83 -41.30 -8.52
CA ARG A 127 -20.86 -40.36 -9.63
C ARG A 127 -22.15 -39.55 -9.54
N ARG A 128 -22.07 -38.22 -9.42
CA ARG A 128 -23.22 -37.33 -9.47
C ARG A 128 -24.04 -37.68 -10.70
N LYS A 129 -25.18 -38.35 -10.52
CA LYS A 129 -26.26 -38.32 -11.50
C LYS A 129 -26.61 -36.84 -11.69
N LYS A 130 -26.74 -36.41 -12.96
CA LYS A 130 -27.40 -35.16 -13.29
C LYS A 130 -28.64 -35.08 -12.41
N LEU A 131 -28.72 -34.09 -11.53
CA LEU A 131 -29.97 -33.74 -10.87
C LEU A 131 -30.90 -33.31 -11.98
N GLU A 132 -31.78 -34.24 -12.43
CA GLU A 132 -33.02 -33.86 -13.05
C GLU A 132 -33.79 -33.14 -11.96
N TYR A 133 -33.99 -31.84 -12.12
CA TYR A 133 -34.95 -31.10 -11.32
C TYR A 133 -36.28 -31.80 -11.48
N GLU A 134 -36.74 -32.48 -10.43
CA GLU A 134 -38.14 -32.87 -10.36
C GLU A 134 -38.94 -31.59 -10.52
N THR A 135 -39.68 -31.49 -11.63
CA THR A 135 -40.70 -30.46 -11.79
C THR A 135 -41.67 -30.67 -10.65
N TYR A 136 -41.73 -29.66 -9.77
CA TYR A 136 -42.76 -29.62 -8.74
C TYR A 136 -44.11 -29.80 -9.45
N PRO A 137 -44.99 -30.69 -8.93
CA PRO A 137 -46.30 -30.84 -9.51
C PRO A 137 -46.98 -29.48 -9.54
N GLU A 138 -47.56 -29.13 -10.70
CA GLU A 138 -48.40 -27.94 -10.83
C GLU A 138 -49.42 -27.98 -9.68
N SER A 139 -49.28 -27.06 -8.74
CA SER A 139 -50.24 -26.86 -7.67
C SER A 139 -51.52 -26.36 -8.35
N GLU A 140 -52.60 -27.09 -8.17
CA GLU A 140 -53.94 -26.63 -8.54
C GLU A 140 -54.14 -25.21 -8.05
N GLU A 141 -54.68 -24.35 -8.92
CA GLU A 141 -54.91 -22.92 -8.63
C GLU A 141 -55.72 -22.77 -7.35
N GLY A 142 -55.03 -22.55 -6.25
CA GLY A 142 -55.58 -22.06 -4.99
C GLY A 142 -55.51 -20.55 -4.99
N GLU A 143 -56.67 -19.92 -4.95
CA GLU A 143 -56.82 -18.48 -4.75
C GLU A 143 -56.01 -18.04 -3.53
N GLY A 144 -54.92 -17.24 -3.73
CA GLY A 144 -54.16 -16.61 -2.66
C GLY A 144 -52.66 -16.78 -2.66
N LEU A 145 -52.07 -17.53 -3.56
CA LEU A 145 -50.62 -17.60 -3.73
C LEU A 145 -50.15 -16.43 -4.60
N LEU A 146 -49.14 -15.72 -4.12
CA LEU A 146 -48.39 -14.73 -4.93
C LEU A 146 -47.99 -15.38 -6.25
N PRO A 147 -48.11 -14.70 -7.41
CA PRO A 147 -47.72 -15.27 -8.68
C PRO A 147 -46.30 -15.80 -8.56
N ALA A 148 -46.07 -17.03 -8.97
CA ALA A 148 -44.74 -17.64 -8.96
C ALA A 148 -43.78 -16.67 -9.61
N SER A 149 -42.76 -16.24 -8.85
CA SER A 149 -41.76 -15.31 -9.37
C SER A 149 -41.08 -16.00 -10.54
N GLU A 150 -41.18 -15.44 -11.74
CA GLU A 150 -40.40 -15.93 -12.86
C GLU A 150 -38.91 -15.92 -12.47
N PRO A 151 -38.18 -17.03 -12.71
CA PRO A 151 -36.77 -17.07 -12.34
C PRO A 151 -36.04 -15.97 -13.11
N VAL A 152 -35.37 -15.09 -12.38
CA VAL A 152 -34.56 -14.03 -12.97
C VAL A 152 -33.39 -14.69 -13.71
N SER A 153 -33.40 -14.60 -15.04
CA SER A 153 -32.44 -15.27 -15.91
C SER A 153 -31.02 -14.65 -15.82
N ASN A 154 -30.92 -13.44 -15.32
CA ASN A 154 -29.68 -12.67 -15.25
C ASN A 154 -29.72 -11.74 -14.06
N ARG A 155 -28.70 -11.83 -13.18
CA ARG A 155 -28.59 -10.99 -11.97
C ARG A 155 -28.42 -9.50 -12.29
N TRP A 156 -27.94 -9.12 -13.47
CA TRP A 156 -27.89 -7.73 -13.91
C TRP A 156 -29.26 -7.07 -14.04
N PHE A 157 -30.29 -7.86 -14.16
CA PHE A 157 -31.69 -7.41 -14.22
C PHE A 157 -32.40 -7.48 -12.87
N ILE A 158 -31.71 -7.90 -11.80
CA ILE A 158 -32.25 -7.77 -10.45
C ILE A 158 -32.27 -6.29 -10.11
N GLY A 159 -33.39 -5.65 -10.38
CA GLY A 159 -33.66 -4.28 -9.97
C GLY A 159 -34.22 -4.22 -8.58
N PHE A 160 -33.80 -3.23 -7.82
CA PHE A 160 -34.48 -2.90 -6.58
C PHE A 160 -35.70 -2.04 -6.88
N GLY A 161 -36.79 -2.23 -6.16
CA GLY A 161 -37.92 -1.35 -6.19
C GLY A 161 -37.54 0.08 -5.78
N ARG A 162 -38.48 1.03 -5.92
CA ARG A 162 -38.25 2.41 -5.49
C ARG A 162 -37.80 2.46 -4.04
N TRP A 163 -36.88 3.35 -3.72
CA TRP A 163 -36.56 3.72 -2.34
C TRP A 163 -37.86 4.08 -1.62
N LYS A 164 -38.00 3.71 -0.35
CA LYS A 164 -39.25 3.57 0.40
C LYS A 164 -40.12 2.42 -0.12
N ARG A 165 -39.51 1.23 -0.27
CA ARG A 165 -40.17 0.00 -0.69
C ARG A 165 -41.40 -0.35 0.13
N TYR A 166 -41.39 0.07 1.37
CA TYR A 166 -42.46 -0.13 2.34
C TYR A 166 -43.16 1.21 2.59
N ALA A 167 -43.77 1.77 1.55
CA ALA A 167 -44.43 3.08 1.61
C ALA A 167 -45.71 3.10 2.48
N ASP A 168 -46.10 1.97 3.04
CA ASP A 168 -47.22 1.89 3.96
C ASP A 168 -46.75 2.26 5.36
N PRO A 169 -47.16 3.45 5.89
CA PRO A 169 -46.76 3.89 7.23
C PRO A 169 -47.35 3.04 8.37
N SER A 170 -48.24 2.08 8.05
CA SER A 170 -48.80 1.14 9.03
C SER A 170 -47.93 -0.06 9.31
N THR A 171 -46.88 -0.32 8.51
CA THR A 171 -45.94 -1.45 8.70
C THR A 171 -44.67 -0.93 9.36
N GLU A 172 -44.59 -0.99 10.67
CA GLU A 172 -43.33 -0.87 11.41
C GLU A 172 -42.47 -2.12 11.07
N THR A 173 -41.64 -1.98 10.03
CA THR A 173 -40.61 -2.99 9.78
C THR A 173 -39.33 -2.56 10.47
N PRO A 174 -38.54 -3.51 11.05
CA PRO A 174 -37.29 -3.17 11.77
C PRO A 174 -36.22 -2.54 10.86
N TYR A 175 -36.46 -2.46 9.56
CA TYR A 175 -35.56 -1.88 8.56
C TYR A 175 -36.02 -0.50 8.06
N GLN A 176 -37.10 0.05 8.56
CA GLN A 176 -37.55 1.41 8.29
C GLN A 176 -37.16 2.33 9.45
N SER A 177 -35.88 2.65 9.59
CA SER A 177 -35.48 3.78 10.38
C SER A 177 -35.57 5.05 9.53
N ASP A 178 -35.91 6.19 10.17
CA ASP A 178 -35.70 7.47 9.55
C ASP A 178 -34.23 7.59 9.14
N LEU A 179 -33.99 7.99 7.89
CA LEU A 179 -32.64 8.16 7.37
C LEU A 179 -31.88 9.19 8.18
N HIS A 180 -30.82 8.75 8.87
CA HIS A 180 -29.95 9.63 9.63
C HIS A 180 -28.88 10.23 8.73
N LEU A 181 -28.63 11.54 8.88
CA LEU A 181 -27.63 12.20 8.06
C LEU A 181 -26.20 11.88 8.52
N TRP A 182 -25.98 11.87 9.84
CA TRP A 182 -24.63 11.81 10.43
C TRP A 182 -24.31 10.50 11.14
N HIS A 183 -25.27 9.62 11.35
CA HIS A 183 -25.02 8.36 12.02
C HIS A 183 -24.60 7.29 11.02
N PRO A 184 -23.33 6.85 11.00
CA PRO A 184 -22.80 6.00 9.92
C PRO A 184 -23.45 4.61 9.86
N TYR A 185 -24.06 4.13 10.94
CA TYR A 185 -24.63 2.79 11.05
C TYR A 185 -26.17 2.74 11.01
N LEU A 186 -26.83 3.88 10.86
CA LEU A 186 -28.29 3.96 10.85
C LEU A 186 -28.83 4.52 9.53
N GLN A 187 -28.56 3.82 8.42
CA GLN A 187 -29.03 4.19 7.08
C GLN A 187 -28.70 5.65 6.74
N SER A 188 -27.43 6.00 6.79
CA SER A 188 -26.95 7.36 6.51
C SER A 188 -26.93 7.65 5.01
N LYS A 189 -27.52 8.76 4.60
CA LYS A 189 -27.42 9.25 3.21
C LYS A 189 -25.99 9.61 2.81
N LEU A 190 -25.15 10.00 3.76
CA LEU A 190 -23.75 10.35 3.52
C LEU A 190 -22.82 9.14 3.50
N LYS A 191 -23.35 7.93 3.75
CA LYS A 191 -22.60 6.65 3.67
C LYS A 191 -23.09 5.77 2.52
N GLY A 192 -23.87 6.33 1.59
CA GLY A 192 -24.37 5.59 0.44
C GLY A 192 -25.53 4.64 0.74
N ASP A 193 -26.11 4.66 1.93
CA ASP A 193 -27.23 3.77 2.30
C ASP A 193 -28.54 4.16 1.62
N ALA A 194 -28.67 5.40 1.15
CA ALA A 194 -29.80 5.87 0.39
C ALA A 194 -29.38 6.88 -0.69
N PRO A 195 -30.08 6.95 -1.83
CA PRO A 195 -29.73 7.87 -2.89
C PRO A 195 -29.90 9.33 -2.44
N ILE A 196 -28.97 10.18 -2.85
CA ILE A 196 -29.04 11.63 -2.62
C ILE A 196 -29.73 12.36 -3.77
N ILE A 197 -29.64 11.82 -4.99
CA ILE A 197 -30.26 12.35 -6.21
C ILE A 197 -31.04 11.23 -6.90
N GLY A 198 -32.31 11.48 -7.19
CA GLY A 198 -33.17 10.50 -7.87
C GLY A 198 -33.35 9.22 -7.06
N GLN A 199 -33.11 8.07 -7.70
CA GLN A 199 -33.29 6.74 -7.12
C GLN A 199 -32.00 5.87 -7.16
N ASP A 200 -30.94 6.36 -7.79
CA ASP A 200 -29.78 5.56 -8.20
C ASP A 200 -28.43 6.29 -8.08
N ILE A 201 -28.42 7.56 -7.59
CA ILE A 201 -27.18 8.29 -7.35
C ILE A 201 -26.94 8.41 -5.84
N PHE A 202 -25.81 7.90 -5.41
CA PHE A 202 -25.41 7.78 -4.01
C PHE A 202 -24.15 8.62 -3.74
N LEU A 203 -24.01 9.07 -2.50
CA LEU A 203 -22.82 9.76 -2.01
C LEU A 203 -22.28 9.02 -0.80
N ASN A 204 -20.99 8.70 -0.82
CA ASN A 204 -20.27 8.23 0.34
C ASN A 204 -19.22 9.26 0.74
N ILE A 205 -19.28 9.76 1.98
CA ILE A 205 -18.28 10.64 2.57
C ILE A 205 -17.50 9.83 3.58
N THR A 206 -16.17 9.81 3.42
CA THR A 206 -15.25 9.19 4.37
C THR A 206 -14.37 10.28 4.95
N ALA A 207 -14.20 10.30 6.26
CA ALA A 207 -13.20 11.09 6.94
C ALA A 207 -12.32 10.15 7.76
N GLU A 208 -11.02 10.28 7.63
CA GLU A 208 -10.06 9.47 8.38
C GLU A 208 -8.99 10.37 8.97
N ASP A 209 -8.64 10.11 10.23
CA ASP A 209 -7.55 10.74 10.95
C ASP A 209 -6.56 9.66 11.35
N PHE A 210 -5.39 9.66 10.71
CA PHE A 210 -4.31 8.74 10.98
C PHE A 210 -3.19 9.47 11.70
N PHE A 211 -3.00 9.15 12.97
CA PHE A 211 -1.91 9.66 13.79
C PHE A 211 -0.85 8.59 14.02
N GLN A 212 0.42 8.93 13.82
CA GLN A 212 1.57 8.09 14.13
C GLN A 212 2.53 8.84 15.05
N PHE A 213 2.97 8.17 16.11
CA PHE A 213 4.10 8.58 16.95
C PHE A 213 5.17 7.50 16.90
N GLU A 214 6.43 7.92 16.75
CA GLU A 214 7.55 7.00 16.74
C GLU A 214 8.74 7.59 17.48
N THR A 215 9.36 6.76 18.34
CA THR A 215 10.69 7.00 18.90
C THR A 215 11.64 5.94 18.37
N ARG A 216 12.84 6.36 17.96
CA ARG A 216 13.78 5.43 17.33
C ARG A 216 15.23 5.79 17.60
N LYS A 217 16.10 4.81 17.45
CA LYS A 217 17.55 4.95 17.49
C LYS A 217 18.14 4.52 16.15
N LEU A 218 18.61 5.48 15.37
CA LEU A 218 19.21 5.30 14.05
C LEU A 218 20.55 6.02 13.96
N PRO A 219 21.58 5.46 13.28
CA PRO A 219 22.80 6.19 13.00
C PRO A 219 22.49 7.50 12.27
N THR A 220 22.91 8.61 12.86
CA THR A 220 22.63 9.95 12.35
C THR A 220 23.94 10.58 11.89
N PRO A 221 24.24 10.63 10.56
CA PRO A 221 25.45 11.26 10.06
C PRO A 221 25.36 12.76 10.24
N SER A 222 26.22 13.31 11.09
CA SER A 222 26.23 14.73 11.44
C SER A 222 27.55 15.44 11.07
N GLY A 223 28.56 14.70 10.64
CA GLY A 223 29.92 15.20 10.40
C GLY A 223 30.65 15.57 11.71
N VAL A 224 30.12 16.53 12.43
CA VAL A 224 30.58 16.88 13.77
C VAL A 224 29.38 16.88 14.70
N SER A 225 29.42 16.06 15.74
CA SER A 225 28.33 15.95 16.69
C SER A 225 28.09 17.25 17.45
N ALA A 226 26.88 17.78 17.34
CA ALA A 226 26.40 18.91 18.12
C ALA A 226 26.04 18.50 19.56
N ALA A 227 25.53 17.29 19.73
CA ALA A 227 25.16 16.74 21.04
C ALA A 227 26.34 16.25 21.85
N GLN A 228 27.47 15.97 21.20
CA GLN A 228 28.73 15.55 21.84
C GLN A 228 29.91 16.44 21.41
N PRO A 229 29.93 17.70 21.83
CA PRO A 229 31.03 18.62 21.49
C PRO A 229 32.38 18.02 21.85
N ASN A 230 33.38 18.19 20.99
CA ASN A 230 34.71 17.61 21.07
C ASN A 230 34.81 16.08 20.86
N SER A 231 33.73 15.40 20.44
CA SER A 231 33.86 14.05 19.96
C SER A 231 34.40 14.04 18.52
N SER A 232 35.18 13.02 18.18
CA SER A 232 35.63 12.77 16.80
C SER A 232 34.68 11.81 16.05
N GLU A 233 33.53 11.53 16.61
CA GLU A 233 32.57 10.62 16.02
C GLU A 233 31.83 11.30 14.85
N PHE A 234 31.81 10.66 13.70
CA PHE A 234 31.10 11.12 12.52
C PHE A 234 29.57 11.05 12.71
N PHE A 235 29.11 10.01 13.41
CA PHE A 235 27.72 9.85 13.78
C PHE A 235 27.51 10.46 15.16
N GLY A 236 26.65 11.45 15.22
CA GLY A 236 26.21 12.02 16.48
C GLY A 236 25.24 11.11 17.21
N ARG A 237 24.49 11.69 18.14
CA ARG A 237 23.47 10.95 18.86
C ARG A 237 22.39 10.44 17.92
N SER A 238 22.02 9.19 18.10
CA SER A 238 21.16 8.44 17.21
C SER A 238 19.69 8.42 17.62
N GLU A 239 19.36 8.93 18.81
CA GLU A 239 17.99 8.99 19.31
C GLU A 239 17.20 10.08 18.58
N GLN A 240 16.03 9.70 18.09
CA GLN A 240 15.12 10.56 17.35
C GLN A 240 13.68 10.23 17.77
N TRP A 241 12.80 11.20 17.62
CA TRP A 241 11.38 10.95 17.67
C TRP A 241 10.63 11.84 16.70
N PHE A 242 9.50 11.36 16.22
CA PHE A 242 8.62 12.13 15.36
C PHE A 242 7.18 11.73 15.57
N TRP A 243 6.30 12.60 15.12
CA TRP A 243 4.92 12.29 14.91
C TRP A 243 4.46 12.84 13.56
N ALA A 244 3.48 12.16 12.97
CA ALA A 244 2.79 12.59 11.76
C ALA A 244 1.29 12.37 11.94
N ASN A 245 0.51 13.28 11.42
CA ASN A 245 -0.94 13.20 11.39
C ASN A 245 -1.41 13.46 9.97
N ASP A 246 -2.17 12.52 9.42
CA ASP A 246 -2.80 12.59 8.10
C ASP A 246 -4.31 12.64 8.29
N PHE A 247 -4.89 13.82 8.12
CA PHE A 247 -6.34 13.99 8.09
C PHE A 247 -6.83 13.97 6.65
N SER A 248 -7.67 13.00 6.31
CA SER A 248 -8.19 12.80 4.96
C SER A 248 -9.71 12.96 4.90
N ILE A 249 -10.19 13.52 3.78
CA ILE A 249 -11.62 13.58 3.45
C ILE A 249 -11.81 13.05 2.03
N GLY A 250 -12.60 11.97 1.93
CA GLY A 250 -13.00 11.35 0.68
C GLY A 250 -14.46 11.62 0.35
N LEU A 251 -14.72 11.95 -0.92
CA LEU A 251 -16.05 12.07 -1.51
C LEU A 251 -16.15 11.08 -2.66
N ASP A 252 -17.13 10.19 -2.60
CA ASP A 252 -17.37 9.18 -3.60
C ASP A 252 -18.83 9.27 -4.08
N LEU A 253 -19.03 9.85 -5.26
CA LEU A 253 -20.33 10.01 -5.89
C LEU A 253 -20.48 8.97 -6.98
N PHE A 254 -21.47 8.07 -6.89
CA PHE A 254 -21.62 6.99 -7.84
C PHE A 254 -23.09 6.73 -8.19
N LYS A 255 -23.27 6.14 -9.37
CA LYS A 255 -24.58 5.72 -9.89
C LYS A 255 -24.66 4.21 -9.97
N GLY A 256 -25.77 3.66 -9.46
CA GLY A 256 -26.10 2.25 -9.51
C GLY A 256 -26.04 1.56 -8.15
N GLU A 257 -26.71 0.44 -8.02
CA GLU A 257 -26.70 -0.39 -6.81
C GLU A 257 -25.53 -1.35 -6.84
N THR A 258 -24.50 -1.06 -6.08
CA THR A 258 -23.23 -1.82 -6.07
C THR A 258 -23.32 -3.20 -5.44
N ALA A 259 -24.44 -3.52 -4.77
CA ALA A 259 -24.60 -4.81 -4.10
C ALA A 259 -24.61 -6.00 -5.05
N PHE A 260 -25.09 -5.81 -6.30
CA PHE A 260 -25.26 -6.91 -7.27
C PHE A 260 -24.63 -6.66 -8.62
N GLN A 261 -24.19 -5.44 -8.91
CA GLN A 261 -23.60 -5.09 -10.21
C GLN A 261 -22.58 -3.97 -10.04
N PRO A 262 -21.63 -3.83 -10.97
CA PRO A 262 -20.71 -2.70 -10.95
C PRO A 262 -21.44 -1.37 -11.03
N VAL A 263 -20.83 -0.30 -10.50
CA VAL A 263 -21.34 1.07 -10.67
C VAL A 263 -21.42 1.42 -12.14
N ALA A 264 -22.46 2.13 -12.55
CA ALA A 264 -22.56 2.62 -13.94
C ALA A 264 -21.46 3.69 -14.19
N TRP A 265 -21.25 4.56 -13.22
CA TRP A 265 -20.12 5.50 -13.15
C TRP A 265 -19.86 5.90 -11.70
N ALA A 266 -18.62 6.28 -11.41
CA ALA A 266 -18.22 6.87 -10.14
C ALA A 266 -17.28 8.05 -10.35
N LEU A 267 -17.35 9.02 -9.45
CA LEU A 267 -16.40 10.13 -9.30
C LEU A 267 -15.88 10.12 -7.87
N ARG A 268 -14.58 10.01 -7.70
CA ARG A 268 -13.94 10.00 -6.40
C ARG A 268 -12.94 11.14 -6.28
N VAL A 269 -12.94 11.78 -5.10
CA VAL A 269 -11.97 12.81 -4.71
C VAL A 269 -11.55 12.55 -3.29
N LEU A 270 -10.24 12.51 -3.02
CA LEU A 270 -9.65 12.36 -1.69
C LEU A 270 -8.60 13.45 -1.48
N GLY A 271 -8.89 14.38 -0.58
CA GLY A 271 -7.94 15.37 -0.07
C GLY A 271 -7.30 14.91 1.23
N VAL A 272 -6.00 15.18 1.40
CA VAL A 272 -5.24 14.85 2.60
C VAL A 272 -4.52 16.10 3.11
N TYR A 273 -4.62 16.35 4.40
CA TYR A 273 -3.80 17.31 5.13
C TYR A 273 -2.82 16.55 6.01
N ASN A 274 -1.53 16.73 5.77
CA ASN A 274 -0.46 16.19 6.58
C ASN A 274 0.11 17.27 7.49
N HIS A 275 0.32 16.95 8.74
CA HIS A 275 1.08 17.74 9.70
C HIS A 275 2.10 16.83 10.38
N ASN A 276 3.38 17.16 10.28
CA ASN A 276 4.44 16.33 10.83
C ASN A 276 5.46 17.15 11.59
N TYR A 277 6.04 16.50 12.60
CA TYR A 277 7.11 17.04 13.44
C TYR A 277 8.18 15.98 13.66
N ILE A 278 9.44 16.38 13.59
CA ILE A 278 10.58 15.52 13.89
C ILE A 278 11.58 16.28 14.74
N GLU A 279 12.16 15.58 15.74
CA GLU A 279 13.27 16.04 16.55
C GLU A 279 14.43 15.03 16.47
N VAL A 280 15.59 15.53 16.15
CA VAL A 280 16.88 14.82 16.23
C VAL A 280 17.81 15.58 17.16
N GLN A 281 18.88 14.94 17.62
CA GLN A 281 19.78 15.60 18.55
C GLN A 281 20.99 16.29 17.86
N GLU A 282 21.05 16.21 16.53
CA GLU A 282 22.17 16.69 15.74
C GLU A 282 21.78 17.83 14.79
N ASN A 283 22.65 18.82 14.65
CA ASN A 283 22.48 19.90 13.67
C ASN A 283 22.67 19.38 12.23
N ASN A 284 22.14 20.11 11.26
CA ASN A 284 22.25 19.83 9.81
C ASN A 284 21.65 18.48 9.37
N VAL A 285 20.75 17.90 10.16
CA VAL A 285 20.07 16.64 9.82
C VAL A 285 18.67 16.91 9.32
N VAL A 286 17.85 17.65 10.07
CA VAL A 286 16.49 17.97 9.68
C VAL A 286 16.34 19.33 9.01
N ASN A 287 17.27 20.25 9.25
CA ASN A 287 17.36 21.56 8.63
C ASN A 287 18.76 21.74 8.03
N PRO A 288 18.87 22.13 6.74
CA PRO A 288 20.17 22.45 6.13
C PRO A 288 20.89 23.60 6.83
N ASN A 289 20.14 24.59 7.33
CA ASN A 289 20.65 25.72 8.07
C ASN A 289 20.77 25.38 9.59
N PRO A 290 21.98 25.31 10.16
CA PRO A 290 22.15 24.97 11.58
C PRO A 290 21.48 25.96 12.53
N GLN A 291 21.21 27.20 12.09
CA GLN A 291 20.52 28.20 12.92
C GLN A 291 19.05 27.88 13.17
N GLU A 292 18.45 27.05 12.35
CA GLU A 292 17.07 26.55 12.51
C GLU A 292 16.95 25.41 13.53
N GLY A 293 18.10 24.95 14.05
CA GLY A 293 18.17 23.95 15.11
C GLY A 293 17.91 22.53 14.64
N THR A 294 17.50 21.70 15.60
CA THR A 294 17.40 20.23 15.47
C THR A 294 15.98 19.72 15.37
N THR A 295 15.01 20.61 15.24
CA THR A 295 13.59 20.29 15.10
C THR A 295 13.05 20.79 13.77
N ARG A 296 12.06 20.09 13.23
CA ARG A 296 11.35 20.50 12.01
C ARG A 296 9.88 20.18 12.15
N GLU A 297 9.06 21.18 11.84
CA GLU A 297 7.59 21.06 11.76
C GLU A 297 7.16 21.49 10.37
N LYS A 298 6.34 20.69 9.70
CA LYS A 298 5.85 20.94 8.34
C LYS A 298 4.40 20.54 8.20
N GLU A 299 3.71 21.27 7.32
CA GLU A 299 2.35 21.03 6.91
C GLU A 299 2.30 20.90 5.39
N PHE A 300 1.43 20.03 4.90
CA PHE A 300 1.22 19.86 3.47
C PHE A 300 -0.23 19.48 3.16
N TYR A 301 -0.78 20.03 2.08
CA TYR A 301 -2.11 19.70 1.56
C TYR A 301 -1.95 19.03 0.20
N SER A 302 -2.60 17.91 0.03
CA SER A 302 -2.53 17.15 -1.23
C SER A 302 -3.87 16.63 -1.66
N LEU A 303 -4.06 16.54 -2.98
CA LEU A 303 -5.12 15.77 -3.61
C LEU A 303 -4.56 14.40 -3.96
N GLN A 304 -4.89 13.39 -3.13
CA GLN A 304 -4.36 12.04 -3.31
C GLN A 304 -5.16 11.24 -4.34
N GLU A 305 -6.48 11.41 -4.38
CA GLU A 305 -7.30 10.76 -5.40
C GLU A 305 -8.21 11.76 -6.07
N ALA A 306 -8.29 11.70 -7.39
CA ALA A 306 -9.25 12.43 -8.20
C ALA A 306 -9.46 11.68 -9.52
N PHE A 307 -10.45 10.79 -9.57
CA PHE A 307 -10.70 9.99 -10.76
C PHE A 307 -12.19 9.81 -11.07
N GLY A 308 -12.43 9.55 -12.34
CA GLY A 308 -13.72 9.06 -12.84
C GLY A 308 -13.60 7.60 -13.27
N GLU A 309 -14.60 6.82 -12.94
CA GLU A 309 -14.78 5.44 -13.38
C GLU A 309 -16.05 5.31 -14.22
N LEU A 310 -15.98 4.53 -15.28
CA LEU A 310 -17.10 4.27 -16.17
C LEU A 310 -17.18 2.78 -16.46
N HIS A 311 -18.33 2.19 -16.21
CA HIS A 311 -18.66 0.85 -16.65
C HIS A 311 -18.89 0.87 -18.18
N LEU A 312 -18.09 0.09 -18.91
CA LEU A 312 -18.11 0.10 -20.37
C LEU A 312 -19.09 -0.93 -20.92
N ARG A 313 -19.06 -2.14 -20.37
CA ARG A 313 -19.88 -3.26 -20.87
C ARG A 313 -19.90 -4.44 -19.92
N ASP A 314 -21.05 -5.12 -19.86
CA ASP A 314 -21.20 -6.48 -19.33
C ASP A 314 -20.72 -7.49 -20.38
N LEU A 315 -19.90 -8.46 -19.95
CA LEU A 315 -19.38 -9.52 -20.83
C LEU A 315 -20.23 -10.79 -20.76
N SER A 316 -20.86 -11.05 -19.62
CA SER A 316 -21.74 -12.20 -19.41
C SER A 316 -22.88 -11.87 -18.45
N SER A 317 -23.82 -12.82 -18.32
CA SER A 317 -24.90 -12.75 -17.32
C SER A 317 -24.43 -13.02 -15.88
N ASN A 318 -23.15 -13.32 -15.67
CA ASN A 318 -22.61 -13.83 -14.40
C ASN A 318 -21.56 -12.90 -13.79
N TYR A 319 -21.82 -11.60 -13.77
CA TYR A 319 -20.94 -10.57 -13.18
C TYR A 319 -19.63 -10.28 -13.94
N ASP A 320 -19.49 -10.74 -15.18
CA ASP A 320 -18.32 -10.42 -15.98
C ASP A 320 -18.52 -9.06 -16.65
N PHE A 321 -17.53 -8.19 -16.52
CA PHE A 321 -17.62 -6.81 -16.99
C PHE A 321 -16.27 -6.23 -17.42
N VAL A 322 -16.33 -5.08 -18.06
CA VAL A 322 -15.19 -4.21 -18.36
C VAL A 322 -15.52 -2.80 -17.92
N SER A 323 -14.60 -2.17 -17.18
CA SER A 323 -14.66 -0.78 -16.75
C SER A 323 -13.37 -0.04 -17.11
N ALA A 324 -13.46 1.29 -17.19
CA ALA A 324 -12.31 2.16 -17.36
C ALA A 324 -12.28 3.20 -16.24
N ARG A 325 -11.07 3.56 -15.79
CA ARG A 325 -10.83 4.58 -14.78
C ARG A 325 -9.76 5.55 -15.28
N VAL A 326 -9.97 6.85 -15.05
CA VAL A 326 -9.05 7.92 -15.50
C VAL A 326 -8.91 8.96 -14.40
N GLY A 327 -7.70 9.34 -14.08
CA GLY A 327 -7.38 10.35 -13.08
C GLY A 327 -6.29 9.92 -12.13
N ILE A 328 -6.13 10.64 -11.02
CA ILE A 328 -5.21 10.30 -9.93
C ILE A 328 -5.86 9.17 -9.13
N GLN A 329 -5.26 7.99 -9.16
CA GLN A 329 -5.85 6.78 -8.63
C GLN A 329 -4.80 5.86 -7.99
N PRO A 330 -5.16 5.15 -6.90
CA PRO A 330 -4.29 4.16 -6.30
C PRO A 330 -4.20 2.91 -7.18
N PHE A 331 -3.02 2.29 -7.16
CA PHE A 331 -2.78 1.03 -7.85
C PHE A 331 -1.72 0.20 -7.15
N VAL A 332 -1.96 -1.09 -7.06
CA VAL A 332 -1.02 -2.11 -6.57
C VAL A 332 -0.81 -3.13 -7.67
N SER A 333 0.44 -3.42 -8.00
CA SER A 333 0.79 -4.28 -9.16
C SER A 333 0.60 -5.76 -8.91
N ASP A 334 0.69 -6.19 -7.66
CA ASP A 334 0.64 -7.59 -7.23
C ASP A 334 0.01 -7.73 -5.83
N PHE A 335 -0.12 -8.96 -5.31
CA PHE A 335 -0.80 -9.21 -4.02
C PHE A 335 -0.17 -8.50 -2.82
N ARG A 336 1.13 -8.19 -2.86
CA ARG A 336 1.88 -7.63 -1.72
C ARG A 336 2.47 -6.24 -1.99
N GLY A 337 2.44 -5.76 -3.23
CA GLY A 337 3.03 -4.47 -3.61
C GLY A 337 4.55 -4.47 -3.67
N PHE A 338 5.15 -5.54 -4.21
CA PHE A 338 6.61 -5.68 -4.30
C PHE A 338 7.26 -4.74 -5.32
N ILE A 339 6.54 -4.37 -6.39
CA ILE A 339 7.12 -3.58 -7.48
C ILE A 339 6.55 -2.16 -7.51
N PHE A 340 5.21 -2.06 -7.49
CA PHE A 340 4.53 -0.78 -7.61
C PHE A 340 3.27 -0.78 -6.74
N ASN A 341 3.25 0.11 -5.75
CA ASN A 341 2.13 0.35 -4.84
C ASN A 341 2.09 1.83 -4.51
N ASP A 342 1.34 2.60 -5.33
CA ASP A 342 1.28 4.05 -5.17
C ASP A 342 0.04 4.65 -5.81
N THR A 343 -0.18 5.94 -5.59
CA THR A 343 -1.29 6.72 -6.15
C THR A 343 -0.76 7.73 -7.17
N ASN A 344 -1.14 7.57 -8.43
CA ASN A 344 -0.62 8.40 -9.52
C ASN A 344 -1.68 8.72 -10.58
N LEU A 345 -1.36 9.70 -11.42
CA LEU A 345 -2.19 10.08 -12.57
C LEU A 345 -2.11 9.00 -13.65
N GLY A 346 -3.24 8.41 -14.02
CA GLY A 346 -3.23 7.36 -15.02
C GLY A 346 -4.57 7.03 -15.63
N VAL A 347 -4.52 6.08 -16.56
CA VAL A 347 -5.66 5.45 -17.21
C VAL A 347 -5.57 3.96 -16.94
N ARG A 348 -6.67 3.35 -16.52
CA ARG A 348 -6.79 1.92 -16.24
C ARG A 348 -8.02 1.36 -16.92
N ILE A 349 -7.87 0.21 -17.58
CA ILE A 349 -8.97 -0.61 -18.08
C ILE A 349 -8.87 -1.94 -17.34
N PHE A 350 -9.98 -2.39 -16.79
CA PHE A 350 -9.99 -3.58 -15.96
C PHE A 350 -11.33 -4.30 -16.06
N GLY A 351 -11.33 -5.54 -15.66
CA GLY A 351 -12.53 -6.33 -15.66
C GLY A 351 -12.31 -7.73 -15.16
N ASN A 352 -13.36 -8.53 -15.27
CA ASN A 352 -13.35 -9.95 -14.94
C ASN A 352 -14.00 -10.77 -16.06
N TYR A 353 -13.77 -12.07 -16.03
CA TYR A 353 -14.29 -13.03 -16.99
C TYR A 353 -14.48 -14.41 -16.35
N ASP A 354 -15.36 -15.25 -16.94
CA ASP A 354 -15.65 -16.62 -16.52
C ASP A 354 -16.13 -16.70 -15.06
N ASN A 355 -17.24 -16.02 -14.76
CA ASN A 355 -17.82 -15.97 -13.40
C ASN A 355 -16.83 -15.43 -12.35
N ASN A 356 -16.12 -14.36 -12.67
CA ASN A 356 -15.11 -13.74 -11.85
C ASN A 356 -13.89 -14.64 -11.52
N ARG A 357 -13.66 -15.72 -12.29
CA ARG A 357 -12.46 -16.55 -12.10
C ARG A 357 -11.20 -15.92 -12.66
N TRP A 358 -11.32 -15.14 -13.72
CA TRP A 358 -10.27 -14.33 -14.29
C TRP A 358 -10.51 -12.87 -13.96
N GLN A 359 -9.50 -12.21 -13.46
CA GLN A 359 -9.48 -10.76 -13.27
C GLN A 359 -8.25 -10.20 -13.99
N TRP A 360 -8.37 -9.02 -14.56
CA TRP A 360 -7.28 -8.44 -15.33
C TRP A 360 -7.29 -6.92 -15.25
N ASN A 361 -6.11 -6.33 -15.39
CA ASN A 361 -5.90 -4.90 -15.48
C ASN A 361 -4.90 -4.59 -16.58
N VAL A 362 -5.11 -3.47 -17.27
CA VAL A 362 -4.13 -2.80 -18.11
C VAL A 362 -4.14 -1.33 -17.73
N ALA A 363 -3.02 -0.82 -17.30
CA ALA A 363 -2.90 0.54 -16.82
C ALA A 363 -1.66 1.25 -17.36
N ALA A 364 -1.75 2.56 -17.46
CA ALA A 364 -0.64 3.45 -17.81
C ALA A 364 -0.68 4.65 -16.87
N PHE A 365 0.41 4.89 -16.17
CA PHE A 365 0.57 5.98 -15.23
C PHE A 365 1.64 6.96 -15.70
N ASP A 366 1.38 8.26 -15.51
CA ASP A 366 2.33 9.36 -15.61
C ASP A 366 2.60 9.80 -14.17
N MET A 367 3.77 9.47 -13.65
CA MET A 367 4.09 9.60 -12.23
C MET A 367 4.12 11.06 -11.80
N LEU A 368 3.60 11.31 -10.60
CA LEU A 368 3.65 12.61 -9.94
C LEU A 368 4.85 12.68 -9.00
N GLU A 369 5.44 13.86 -8.85
CA GLU A 369 6.41 14.11 -7.80
C GLU A 369 5.75 14.02 -6.42
N LYS A 370 6.55 13.76 -5.40
CA LYS A 370 6.09 13.64 -4.02
C LYS A 370 6.70 14.75 -3.18
N ASP A 371 5.94 15.17 -2.18
CA ASP A 371 6.44 16.10 -1.18
C ASP A 371 7.54 15.45 -0.32
N THR A 372 8.65 16.12 -0.18
CA THR A 372 9.85 15.63 0.53
C THR A 372 9.59 15.18 1.99
N TYR A 373 8.58 15.75 2.65
CA TYR A 373 8.35 15.54 4.08
C TYR A 373 7.17 14.66 4.42
N SER A 374 6.20 14.58 3.52
CA SER A 374 4.96 13.83 3.72
C SER A 374 4.80 12.65 2.77
N ASP A 375 5.62 12.53 1.73
CA ASP A 375 5.48 11.56 0.63
C ASP A 375 4.14 11.66 -0.15
N LEU A 376 3.36 12.73 0.07
CA LEU A 376 2.10 12.96 -0.61
C LEU A 376 2.31 13.54 -2.01
N ASN A 377 1.33 13.34 -2.90
CA ASN A 377 1.40 13.81 -4.28
C ASN A 377 1.55 15.34 -4.39
N GLU A 378 2.46 15.78 -5.22
CA GLU A 378 2.52 17.13 -5.78
C GLU A 378 1.90 17.16 -7.19
N PHE A 379 1.42 18.35 -7.63
CA PHE A 379 0.88 18.51 -9.00
C PHE A 379 1.95 18.67 -10.07
N SER A 380 3.19 18.32 -9.79
CA SER A 380 4.29 18.28 -10.73
C SER A 380 4.51 16.88 -11.30
N ARG A 381 4.92 16.80 -12.58
CA ARG A 381 5.18 15.51 -13.23
C ARG A 381 6.61 15.09 -12.98
N ARG A 382 6.79 13.82 -12.62
CA ARG A 382 8.09 13.22 -12.39
C ARG A 382 8.87 12.90 -13.67
N HIS A 383 8.23 12.91 -14.83
CA HIS A 383 8.79 12.45 -16.12
C HIS A 383 9.09 10.95 -16.17
N GLN A 384 8.47 10.18 -15.33
CA GLN A 384 8.50 8.73 -15.27
C GLN A 384 7.14 8.16 -15.66
N GLN A 385 7.14 7.10 -16.47
CA GLN A 385 5.92 6.45 -16.96
C GLN A 385 5.96 4.98 -16.61
N VAL A 386 4.88 4.50 -15.98
CA VAL A 386 4.72 3.11 -15.57
C VAL A 386 3.55 2.48 -16.31
N TYR A 387 3.80 1.37 -16.98
CA TYR A 387 2.81 0.57 -17.70
C TYR A 387 2.64 -0.76 -17.01
N VAL A 388 1.41 -1.14 -16.70
CA VAL A 388 1.11 -2.40 -16.01
C VAL A 388 0.10 -3.21 -16.80
N ALA A 389 0.34 -4.51 -16.89
CA ALA A 389 -0.64 -5.48 -17.35
C ALA A 389 -0.57 -6.70 -16.41
N ASN A 390 -1.66 -7.01 -15.74
CA ASN A 390 -1.73 -8.19 -14.89
C ASN A 390 -3.00 -9.00 -15.12
N VAL A 391 -2.92 -10.29 -14.87
CA VAL A 391 -4.03 -11.22 -14.96
C VAL A 391 -3.98 -12.20 -13.81
N PHE A 392 -5.10 -12.30 -13.10
CA PHE A 392 -5.31 -13.21 -11.97
C PHE A 392 -6.19 -14.37 -12.40
N ARG A 393 -5.87 -15.56 -11.92
CA ARG A 393 -6.70 -16.74 -12.08
C ARG A 393 -6.99 -17.37 -10.74
N GLN A 394 -8.28 -17.36 -10.33
CA GLN A 394 -8.73 -18.07 -9.14
C GLN A 394 -8.76 -19.59 -9.40
N ASP A 395 -8.47 -20.36 -8.37
CA ASP A 395 -8.42 -21.83 -8.44
C ASP A 395 -7.48 -22.35 -9.55
N LEU A 396 -6.29 -21.72 -9.73
CA LEU A 396 -5.44 -21.97 -10.89
C LEU A 396 -4.97 -23.43 -10.96
N ILE A 397 -4.45 -24.00 -9.88
CA ILE A 397 -3.94 -25.38 -9.81
C ILE A 397 -4.74 -26.15 -8.75
N TRP A 398 -4.96 -25.49 -7.60
CA TRP A 398 -5.72 -26.00 -6.47
C TRP A 398 -6.87 -25.04 -6.13
N LYS A 399 -7.94 -25.58 -5.59
CA LYS A 399 -9.02 -24.75 -5.07
C LYS A 399 -8.52 -23.92 -3.89
N GLY A 400 -8.82 -22.61 -3.91
CA GLY A 400 -8.38 -21.67 -2.91
C GLY A 400 -6.98 -21.07 -3.14
N TYR A 401 -6.35 -21.38 -4.28
CA TYR A 401 -5.12 -20.74 -4.71
C TYR A 401 -5.36 -19.85 -5.93
N THR A 402 -4.99 -18.58 -5.85
CA THR A 402 -5.03 -17.60 -6.94
C THR A 402 -3.63 -17.34 -7.42
N GLY A 403 -3.39 -17.57 -8.70
CA GLY A 403 -2.13 -17.22 -9.36
C GLY A 403 -2.30 -15.95 -10.19
N GLU A 404 -1.23 -15.18 -10.29
CA GLU A 404 -1.15 -13.96 -11.08
C GLU A 404 0.07 -13.97 -11.97
N LEU A 405 -0.10 -13.52 -13.21
CA LEU A 405 0.99 -13.11 -14.10
C LEU A 405 0.96 -11.60 -14.23
N VAL A 406 2.10 -10.97 -14.03
CA VAL A 406 2.22 -9.52 -14.08
C VAL A 406 3.38 -9.08 -14.98
N PHE A 407 3.14 -8.03 -15.73
CA PHE A 407 4.13 -7.29 -16.50
C PHE A 407 4.09 -5.84 -16.05
N VAL A 408 5.26 -5.29 -15.72
CA VAL A 408 5.42 -3.86 -15.46
C VAL A 408 6.57 -3.32 -16.31
N GLY A 409 6.33 -2.22 -17.03
CA GLY A 409 7.36 -1.48 -17.75
C GLY A 409 7.53 -0.11 -17.12
N ASP A 410 8.75 0.24 -16.75
CA ASP A 410 9.13 1.53 -16.19
C ASP A 410 10.03 2.29 -17.15
N PHE A 411 9.70 3.54 -17.41
CA PHE A 411 10.42 4.46 -18.29
C PHE A 411 10.70 5.75 -17.52
N ASP A 412 11.79 5.79 -16.80
CA ASP A 412 12.26 6.96 -16.09
C ASP A 412 13.18 7.77 -17.01
N ASN A 413 12.68 8.91 -17.49
CA ASN A 413 13.40 9.74 -18.44
C ASN A 413 14.44 10.60 -17.72
N ASN A 414 15.43 11.07 -18.48
CA ASN A 414 16.43 12.01 -17.98
C ASN A 414 15.75 13.19 -17.29
N SER A 415 15.89 13.27 -15.98
CA SER A 415 15.33 14.38 -15.20
C SER A 415 16.23 14.65 -14.00
N ARG A 416 16.28 15.92 -13.63
CA ARG A 416 16.98 16.36 -12.43
C ARG A 416 15.96 16.86 -11.43
N HIS A 417 16.05 16.35 -10.21
CA HIS A 417 15.16 16.75 -9.14
C HIS A 417 15.94 17.12 -7.89
N TYR A 418 15.48 18.14 -7.21
CA TYR A 418 16.01 18.60 -5.92
C TYR A 418 14.88 18.56 -4.91
N ASP A 419 15.16 18.05 -3.72
CA ASP A 419 14.23 18.08 -2.61
C ASP A 419 13.92 19.53 -2.14
N LYS A 420 12.99 19.69 -1.23
CA LYS A 420 12.65 21.01 -0.66
C LYS A 420 13.78 21.67 0.14
N ASN A 421 14.82 20.92 0.49
CA ASN A 421 16.02 21.43 1.13
C ASN A 421 17.08 21.88 0.11
N GLY A 422 16.85 21.68 -1.18
CA GLY A 422 17.77 22.01 -2.26
C GLY A 422 18.86 20.95 -2.50
N PHE A 423 18.74 19.75 -1.93
CA PHE A 423 19.64 18.64 -2.21
C PHE A 423 19.19 17.87 -3.44
N ILE A 424 20.15 17.43 -4.25
CA ILE A 424 19.85 16.62 -5.42
C ILE A 424 19.38 15.22 -4.98
N THR A 425 18.22 14.82 -5.45
CA THR A 425 17.65 13.49 -5.19
C THR A 425 17.69 12.59 -6.42
N ARG A 426 17.61 13.19 -7.59
CA ARG A 426 17.68 12.48 -8.88
C ARG A 426 18.53 13.29 -9.86
N PRO A 427 19.63 12.75 -10.39
CA PRO A 427 20.26 11.46 -10.05
C PRO A 427 20.82 11.40 -8.63
N ALA A 428 20.99 10.18 -8.10
CA ALA A 428 21.62 10.00 -6.80
C ALA A 428 23.06 10.54 -6.80
N PRO A 429 23.49 11.32 -5.78
CA PRO A 429 24.85 11.90 -5.71
C PRO A 429 25.88 10.88 -5.23
N ILE A 430 26.02 9.76 -5.96
CA ILE A 430 26.97 8.69 -5.71
C ILE A 430 27.68 8.33 -7.02
N GLY A 431 29.01 8.27 -6.99
CA GLY A 431 29.82 8.02 -8.20
C GLY A 431 29.70 9.16 -9.21
N THR A 432 29.30 8.85 -10.45
CA THR A 432 29.13 9.83 -11.54
C THR A 432 27.75 10.42 -11.51
N VAL A 433 27.63 11.70 -11.15
CA VAL A 433 26.36 12.41 -11.00
C VAL A 433 26.01 13.10 -12.33
N ALA A 434 25.23 12.45 -13.16
CA ALA A 434 24.73 12.97 -14.43
C ALA A 434 23.32 12.46 -14.72
N ASP A 435 22.51 13.33 -15.34
CA ASP A 435 21.13 12.97 -15.70
C ASP A 435 21.14 11.83 -16.72
N HIS A 436 20.37 10.78 -16.47
CA HIS A 436 20.29 9.61 -17.33
C HIS A 436 18.86 9.02 -17.36
N TYR A 437 18.58 8.28 -18.42
CA TYR A 437 17.36 7.50 -18.51
C TYR A 437 17.54 6.11 -17.93
N LEU A 438 16.45 5.57 -17.41
CA LEU A 438 16.37 4.19 -16.96
C LEU A 438 15.13 3.55 -17.56
N GLN A 439 15.28 2.36 -18.13
CA GLN A 439 14.18 1.56 -18.65
C GLN A 439 14.26 0.17 -18.06
N SER A 440 13.20 -0.27 -17.37
CA SER A 440 13.14 -1.59 -16.79
C SER A 440 11.81 -2.29 -17.08
N TYR A 441 11.88 -3.61 -17.27
CA TYR A 441 10.75 -4.46 -17.59
C TYR A 441 10.73 -5.61 -16.61
N TYR A 442 9.67 -5.67 -15.80
CA TYR A 442 9.45 -6.71 -14.81
C TYR A 442 8.47 -7.74 -15.36
N LEU A 443 8.85 -9.01 -15.29
CA LEU A 443 7.99 -10.15 -15.57
C LEU A 443 7.81 -10.92 -14.27
N GLY A 444 6.57 -10.98 -13.77
CA GLY A 444 6.26 -11.58 -12.48
C GLY A 444 5.30 -12.74 -12.57
N TRP A 445 5.50 -13.70 -11.68
CA TRP A 445 4.55 -14.72 -11.31
C TRP A 445 4.36 -14.69 -9.81
N THR A 446 3.15 -14.34 -9.39
CA THR A 446 2.79 -14.24 -7.98
C THR A 446 1.61 -15.15 -7.67
N GLY A 447 1.38 -15.43 -6.42
CA GLY A 447 0.26 -16.26 -6.03
C GLY A 447 0.00 -16.20 -4.53
N ASP A 448 -1.29 -16.22 -4.20
CA ASP A 448 -1.79 -16.21 -2.83
C ASP A 448 -2.92 -17.21 -2.65
N GLY A 449 -3.04 -17.78 -1.47
CA GLY A 449 -4.12 -18.72 -1.14
C GLY A 449 -3.71 -19.85 -0.21
N HIS A 450 -4.38 -20.98 -0.36
CA HIS A 450 -4.10 -22.15 0.48
C HIS A 450 -4.09 -23.47 -0.30
N ILE A 451 -3.30 -24.41 0.18
CA ILE A 451 -3.24 -25.80 -0.28
C ILE A 451 -3.57 -26.68 0.91
N GLY A 452 -4.84 -27.03 1.02
CA GLY A 452 -5.36 -27.76 2.19
C GLY A 452 -5.29 -26.90 3.46
N TRP A 453 -4.42 -27.29 4.41
CA TRP A 453 -4.22 -26.57 5.69
C TRP A 453 -3.04 -25.58 5.66
N LEU A 454 -2.28 -25.56 4.59
CA LEU A 454 -1.11 -24.70 4.41
C LEU A 454 -1.50 -23.47 3.59
N ASN A 455 -1.35 -22.29 4.17
CA ASN A 455 -1.43 -21.04 3.43
C ASN A 455 -0.09 -20.80 2.74
N ILE A 456 -0.13 -20.29 1.51
CA ILE A 456 1.03 -20.00 0.69
C ILE A 456 0.86 -18.65 0.02
N ASP A 457 1.90 -17.85 0.07
CA ASP A 457 2.05 -16.61 -0.67
C ASP A 457 3.44 -16.60 -1.29
N HIS A 458 3.53 -16.28 -2.56
CA HIS A 458 4.82 -16.24 -3.25
C HIS A 458 4.83 -15.17 -4.34
N ALA A 459 6.03 -14.69 -4.63
CA ALA A 459 6.31 -13.83 -5.77
C ALA A 459 7.65 -14.20 -6.38
N PHE A 460 7.73 -14.18 -7.69
CA PHE A 460 8.97 -14.26 -8.45
C PHE A 460 8.94 -13.21 -9.55
N TYR A 461 10.02 -12.45 -9.67
CA TYR A 461 10.20 -11.45 -10.71
C TYR A 461 11.53 -11.59 -11.40
N GLN A 462 11.49 -11.51 -12.73
CA GLN A 462 12.65 -11.28 -13.59
C GLN A 462 12.58 -9.84 -14.08
N VAL A 463 13.69 -9.12 -13.95
CA VAL A 463 13.84 -7.77 -14.47
C VAL A 463 14.86 -7.73 -15.59
N LEU A 464 14.52 -7.10 -16.68
CA LEU A 464 15.39 -6.85 -17.82
C LEU A 464 15.30 -5.37 -18.18
N GLY A 465 16.42 -4.77 -18.63
CA GLY A 465 16.38 -3.34 -18.98
C GLY A 465 17.73 -2.74 -19.27
N GLU A 466 17.79 -1.42 -19.24
CA GLU A 466 19.01 -0.66 -19.39
C GLU A 466 18.99 0.64 -18.56
N ASP A 467 20.13 0.99 -18.03
CA ASP A 467 20.43 2.28 -17.42
C ASP A 467 21.44 3.01 -18.30
N GLY A 468 21.06 4.19 -18.76
CA GLY A 468 21.87 4.99 -19.70
C GLY A 468 23.21 5.43 -19.12
N LEU A 469 23.28 5.60 -17.80
CA LEU A 469 24.50 5.90 -17.07
C LEU A 469 24.32 5.59 -15.59
N ASN A 470 24.71 4.40 -15.17
CA ASN A 470 24.70 4.09 -13.76
C ASN A 470 25.78 4.89 -13.02
N GLY A 471 25.39 5.59 -11.95
CA GLY A 471 26.32 6.47 -11.22
C GLY A 471 27.50 5.73 -10.58
N ILE A 472 27.27 4.49 -10.07
CA ILE A 472 28.29 3.69 -9.42
C ILE A 472 29.21 3.05 -10.45
N ALA A 473 28.65 2.41 -11.49
CA ALA A 473 29.41 1.82 -12.59
C ALA A 473 30.13 2.86 -13.46
N GLY A 474 29.63 4.13 -13.48
CA GLY A 474 30.18 5.22 -14.28
C GLY A 474 30.00 5.05 -15.79
N GLN A 475 29.12 4.14 -16.22
CA GLN A 475 28.86 3.80 -17.61
C GLN A 475 27.42 3.29 -17.80
N ARG A 476 27.03 3.09 -19.05
CA ARG A 476 25.76 2.41 -19.38
C ARG A 476 25.85 0.95 -18.90
N THR A 477 24.74 0.49 -18.29
CA THR A 477 24.61 -0.89 -17.82
C THR A 477 23.35 -1.55 -18.39
N ASP A 478 23.48 -2.84 -18.73
CA ASP A 478 22.34 -3.69 -19.09
C ASP A 478 21.84 -4.40 -17.82
N ILE A 479 20.54 -4.29 -17.55
CA ILE A 479 19.90 -4.79 -16.33
C ILE A 479 19.42 -6.22 -16.54
N ASN A 480 19.79 -7.12 -15.60
CA ASN A 480 19.31 -8.50 -15.56
C ASN A 480 19.27 -8.99 -14.11
N ALA A 481 18.13 -8.79 -13.44
CA ALA A 481 18.00 -8.99 -12.01
C ALA A 481 16.78 -9.86 -11.65
N GLN A 482 16.81 -10.49 -10.46
CA GLN A 482 15.75 -11.38 -9.99
C GLN A 482 15.35 -11.07 -8.56
N MET A 483 14.06 -11.31 -8.25
CA MET A 483 13.53 -11.32 -6.91
C MET A 483 12.65 -12.56 -6.70
N ALA A 484 12.73 -13.14 -5.51
CA ALA A 484 11.84 -14.22 -5.09
C ALA A 484 11.42 -14.02 -3.64
N ALA A 485 10.13 -14.22 -3.37
CA ALA A 485 9.55 -14.20 -2.04
C ALA A 485 8.65 -15.42 -1.85
N LEU A 486 8.70 -16.02 -0.67
CA LEU A 486 7.85 -17.12 -0.28
C LEU A 486 7.50 -17.00 1.19
N GLU A 487 6.22 -17.02 1.51
CA GLU A 487 5.69 -17.17 2.85
C GLU A 487 4.79 -18.41 2.90
N VAL A 488 5.03 -19.27 3.85
CA VAL A 488 4.15 -20.40 4.17
C VAL A 488 3.65 -20.23 5.60
N SER A 489 2.36 -20.44 5.80
CA SER A 489 1.78 -20.29 7.14
C SER A 489 0.75 -21.35 7.47
N VAL A 490 0.59 -21.57 8.76
CA VAL A 490 -0.32 -22.57 9.34
C VAL A 490 -1.14 -21.93 10.43
N ASP A 491 -2.45 -22.03 10.30
CA ASP A 491 -3.39 -21.61 11.31
C ASP A 491 -3.63 -22.75 12.31
N LYS A 492 -3.35 -22.47 13.58
CA LYS A 492 -3.65 -23.40 14.68
C LYS A 492 -4.47 -22.69 15.74
N ASN A 493 -5.77 -22.90 15.70
CA ASN A 493 -6.74 -22.21 16.56
C ASN A 493 -6.67 -20.68 16.35
N TRP A 494 -6.23 -19.94 17.38
CA TRP A 494 -6.11 -18.48 17.40
C TRP A 494 -4.69 -17.98 17.07
N VAL A 495 -3.79 -18.87 16.65
CA VAL A 495 -2.39 -18.54 16.34
C VAL A 495 -2.07 -18.96 14.92
N ARG A 496 -1.43 -18.05 14.16
CA ARG A 496 -0.84 -18.32 12.87
C ARG A 496 0.68 -18.30 12.98
N HIS A 497 1.32 -19.39 12.57
CA HIS A 497 2.76 -19.49 12.42
C HIS A 497 3.15 -19.23 10.97
N LYS A 498 4.15 -18.37 10.73
CA LYS A 498 4.63 -17.98 9.41
C LYS A 498 6.11 -18.28 9.29
N LEU A 499 6.52 -18.83 8.16
CA LEU A 499 7.92 -18.95 7.74
C LEU A 499 8.05 -18.24 6.41
N SER A 500 8.95 -17.28 6.32
CA SER A 500 9.11 -16.42 5.16
C SER A 500 10.57 -16.38 4.71
N ILE A 501 10.77 -16.31 3.40
CA ILE A 501 12.05 -16.05 2.76
C ILE A 501 11.88 -14.99 1.70
N PHE A 502 12.80 -14.05 1.65
CA PHE A 502 12.89 -13.01 0.63
C PHE A 502 14.30 -12.98 0.05
N TYR A 503 14.40 -12.97 -1.25
CA TYR A 503 15.63 -12.87 -2.02
C TYR A 503 15.51 -11.75 -3.06
N ALA A 504 16.46 -10.85 -3.09
CA ALA A 504 16.70 -9.88 -4.15
C ALA A 504 18.14 -10.00 -4.59
N SER A 505 18.39 -10.21 -5.88
CA SER A 505 19.75 -10.38 -6.41
C SER A 505 20.62 -9.16 -6.10
N GLY A 506 21.92 -9.37 -5.95
CA GLY A 506 22.95 -8.34 -5.80
C GLY A 506 23.84 -8.29 -7.04
N ASP A 507 24.64 -7.25 -7.14
CA ASP A 507 25.64 -7.05 -8.19
C ASP A 507 27.01 -7.49 -7.67
N ASP A 508 27.68 -8.36 -8.39
CA ASP A 508 28.99 -8.92 -8.02
C ASP A 508 30.18 -8.23 -8.70
N ASP A 509 29.91 -7.39 -9.72
CA ASP A 509 30.92 -6.50 -10.33
C ASP A 509 30.36 -5.11 -10.63
N PRO A 510 30.27 -4.22 -9.63
CA PRO A 510 29.64 -2.92 -9.75
C PRO A 510 30.35 -1.96 -10.73
N THR A 511 31.44 -2.39 -11.39
CA THR A 511 32.20 -1.57 -12.33
C THR A 511 32.05 -1.99 -13.78
N ASP A 512 31.40 -3.11 -14.04
CA ASP A 512 31.18 -3.61 -15.39
C ASP A 512 29.91 -2.99 -16.07
N SER A 513 29.53 -3.49 -17.23
CA SER A 513 28.36 -3.03 -17.99
C SER A 513 27.07 -3.80 -17.69
N HIS A 514 27.04 -4.64 -16.67
CA HIS A 514 25.93 -5.49 -16.30
C HIS A 514 25.47 -5.15 -14.88
N ALA A 515 24.23 -4.68 -14.72
CA ALA A 515 23.63 -4.43 -13.43
C ALA A 515 22.73 -5.63 -13.05
N THR A 516 23.18 -6.42 -12.09
CA THR A 516 22.53 -7.71 -11.73
C THR A 516 21.76 -7.64 -10.41
N ALA A 517 21.79 -6.51 -9.72
CA ALA A 517 21.04 -6.31 -8.50
C ALA A 517 19.57 -5.94 -8.78
N PHE A 518 18.69 -6.43 -7.92
CA PHE A 518 17.26 -6.12 -8.02
C PHE A 518 16.94 -4.80 -7.34
N ASP A 519 16.10 -4.00 -7.99
CA ASP A 519 15.46 -2.83 -7.42
C ASP A 519 14.00 -2.71 -7.89
N THR A 520 13.21 -1.86 -7.24
CA THR A 520 11.77 -1.69 -7.44
C THR A 520 11.46 -0.32 -8.05
N ILE A 521 10.21 -0.05 -8.38
CA ILE A 521 9.74 1.29 -8.79
C ILE A 521 9.36 2.10 -7.55
N LEU A 522 8.26 1.72 -6.90
CA LEU A 522 7.74 2.27 -5.65
C LEU A 522 7.06 1.14 -4.88
N ASP A 523 7.83 0.36 -4.15
CA ASP A 523 7.34 -0.76 -3.36
C ASP A 523 6.82 -0.31 -1.98
N ARG A 524 5.83 -1.02 -1.50
CA ARG A 524 5.37 -0.98 -0.09
C ARG A 524 4.97 -2.40 0.32
N PRO A 525 5.90 -3.33 0.38
CA PRO A 525 5.56 -4.72 0.61
C PRO A 525 5.17 -4.96 2.06
N PHE A 526 3.96 -5.46 2.26
CA PHE A 526 3.55 -6.01 3.55
C PHE A 526 3.94 -7.49 3.60
N PHE A 527 5.23 -7.74 3.82
CA PHE A 527 5.84 -9.05 3.79
C PHE A 527 6.98 -9.09 4.81
N ILE A 528 7.32 -10.23 5.33
CA ILE A 528 8.40 -10.50 6.29
C ILE A 528 8.61 -9.42 7.37
N GLY A 529 8.57 -9.78 8.63
CA GLY A 529 8.82 -8.87 9.76
C GLY A 529 7.59 -8.14 10.32
N GLY A 530 6.46 -8.13 9.61
CA GLY A 530 5.22 -7.52 10.07
C GLY A 530 5.31 -5.99 10.29
N PRO A 531 4.32 -5.38 10.96
CA PRO A 531 4.18 -3.92 11.01
C PRO A 531 5.18 -3.21 11.92
N PHE A 532 5.96 -3.92 12.74
CA PHE A 532 6.88 -3.35 13.73
C PHE A 532 8.34 -3.71 13.49
N SER A 533 8.67 -4.40 12.40
CA SER A 533 10.04 -4.73 12.06
C SER A 533 10.89 -3.46 11.92
N PHE A 534 12.00 -3.41 12.65
CA PHE A 534 12.93 -2.29 12.52
C PHE A 534 13.53 -2.25 11.12
N TYR A 535 13.89 -3.40 10.56
CA TYR A 535 14.48 -3.46 9.22
C TYR A 535 13.51 -2.98 8.14
N SER A 536 12.31 -3.53 8.05
CA SER A 536 11.36 -3.13 7.01
C SER A 536 10.91 -1.68 7.16
N HIS A 537 10.65 -1.24 8.41
CA HIS A 537 10.06 0.06 8.68
C HIS A 537 11.06 1.22 8.62
N GLN A 538 12.36 1.00 8.91
CA GLN A 538 13.36 2.06 8.93
C GLN A 538 14.13 2.16 7.61
N GLY A 539 14.46 3.39 7.22
CA GLY A 539 15.51 3.67 6.24
C GLY A 539 16.88 3.72 6.91
N PHE A 540 17.92 3.33 6.19
CA PHE A 540 19.29 3.38 6.69
C PHE A 540 20.13 4.29 5.80
N ASN A 541 20.67 5.36 6.38
CA ASN A 541 21.61 6.22 5.67
C ASN A 541 22.90 5.45 5.35
N PHE A 542 23.38 5.57 4.12
CA PHE A 542 24.66 4.99 3.74
C PHE A 542 25.79 5.95 4.10
N ALA A 543 26.56 5.59 5.10
CA ALA A 543 27.55 6.46 5.71
C ALA A 543 28.55 7.04 4.70
N GLY A 544 28.81 8.35 4.82
CA GLY A 544 29.72 9.08 3.95
C GLY A 544 29.19 9.40 2.56
N THR A 545 27.91 9.14 2.31
CA THR A 545 27.20 9.49 1.09
C THR A 545 25.92 10.28 1.41
N ALA A 546 25.29 10.86 0.39
CA ALA A 546 23.98 11.49 0.50
C ALA A 546 22.83 10.53 0.13
N VAL A 547 23.10 9.24 0.04
CA VAL A 547 22.10 8.20 -0.30
C VAL A 547 21.77 7.35 0.93
N ASN A 548 20.66 6.68 0.88
CA ASN A 548 20.33 5.66 1.85
C ASN A 548 20.81 4.29 1.36
N PHE A 549 21.25 3.45 2.28
CA PHE A 549 21.51 2.05 2.01
C PHE A 549 20.22 1.31 1.67
N LYS A 550 19.15 1.64 2.38
CA LYS A 550 17.83 1.08 2.22
C LYS A 550 16.76 2.14 2.58
N GLN A 551 15.67 2.16 1.84
CA GLN A 551 14.57 3.07 2.07
C GLN A 551 13.60 2.57 3.17
N ARG A 552 12.85 3.52 3.76
CA ARG A 552 11.75 3.22 4.68
C ARG A 552 10.65 2.43 3.95
N ASP A 553 10.05 1.46 4.65
CA ASP A 553 8.98 0.60 4.14
C ASP A 553 9.35 -0.14 2.84
N SER A 554 10.62 -0.51 2.67
CA SER A 554 11.14 -1.36 1.62
C SER A 554 11.89 -2.56 2.21
N LEU A 555 12.02 -3.64 1.44
CA LEU A 555 12.85 -4.80 1.79
C LEU A 555 14.16 -4.80 1.03
N VAL A 556 14.24 -4.12 -0.10
CA VAL A 556 15.42 -4.08 -0.97
C VAL A 556 16.45 -3.07 -0.48
N ILE A 557 17.71 -3.32 -0.82
CA ILE A 557 18.81 -2.38 -0.66
C ILE A 557 19.01 -1.72 -2.02
N ASP A 558 18.99 -0.38 -2.09
CA ASP A 558 18.81 0.31 -3.37
C ASP A 558 19.80 1.47 -3.63
N PHE A 559 20.51 1.95 -2.62
CA PHE A 559 21.38 3.12 -2.75
C PHE A 559 20.71 4.34 -3.39
N ARG A 560 19.43 4.57 -3.14
CA ARG A 560 18.72 5.79 -3.53
C ARG A 560 18.87 6.88 -2.48
N THR A 561 18.69 8.12 -2.88
CA THR A 561 18.56 9.26 -1.95
C THR A 561 17.22 9.25 -1.23
N SER A 562 16.16 8.95 -1.98
CA SER A 562 14.77 8.90 -1.53
C SER A 562 14.03 7.82 -2.31
N LYS A 563 13.10 7.14 -1.67
CA LYS A 563 12.23 6.15 -2.31
C LYS A 563 11.29 6.80 -3.33
N THR A 564 10.74 7.94 -2.96
CA THR A 564 9.68 8.61 -3.71
C THR A 564 10.19 9.63 -4.71
N GLU A 565 11.34 10.27 -4.47
CA GLU A 565 11.94 11.30 -5.34
C GLU A 565 13.15 10.79 -6.12
N GLY A 566 13.84 9.74 -5.64
CA GLY A 566 15.04 9.15 -6.25
C GLY A 566 14.75 8.21 -7.40
N GLN A 567 15.76 7.82 -8.16
CA GLN A 567 15.72 6.90 -9.29
C GLN A 567 16.15 5.49 -8.85
N ALA A 568 15.60 4.45 -9.48
CA ALA A 568 16.00 3.07 -9.21
C ALA A 568 17.47 2.82 -9.54
N ASN A 569 18.12 1.93 -8.77
CA ASN A 569 19.53 1.63 -8.94
C ASN A 569 19.80 0.11 -8.85
N TYR A 570 20.16 -0.48 -9.96
CA TYR A 570 20.39 -1.93 -10.10
C TYR A 570 21.83 -2.35 -9.83
N VAL A 571 22.66 -1.44 -9.28
CA VAL A 571 23.99 -1.72 -8.76
C VAL A 571 23.96 -1.58 -7.24
N ASN A 572 23.61 -2.65 -6.56
CA ASN A 572 23.44 -2.70 -5.11
C ASN A 572 23.77 -4.10 -4.57
N PRO A 573 23.96 -4.31 -3.26
CA PRO A 573 24.38 -5.61 -2.72
C PRO A 573 23.27 -6.66 -2.65
N GLY A 574 22.03 -6.35 -2.99
CA GLY A 574 20.89 -7.25 -2.84
C GLY A 574 20.57 -7.61 -1.38
N ALA A 575 19.54 -8.42 -1.19
CA ALA A 575 19.07 -8.82 0.14
C ALA A 575 18.62 -10.29 0.17
N LEU A 576 18.94 -11.00 1.26
CA LEU A 576 18.43 -12.32 1.59
C LEU A 576 17.93 -12.31 3.02
N ILE A 577 16.64 -12.55 3.23
CA ILE A 577 16.00 -12.46 4.53
C ILE A 577 15.28 -13.77 4.84
N PHE A 578 15.49 -14.30 6.04
CA PHE A 578 14.75 -15.45 6.59
C PHE A 578 13.96 -14.97 7.78
N GLY A 579 12.64 -15.19 7.75
CA GLY A 579 11.72 -14.74 8.78
C GLY A 579 10.91 -15.85 9.42
N TYR A 580 10.67 -15.70 10.72
CA TYR A 580 9.66 -16.43 11.45
C TYR A 580 8.71 -15.43 12.10
N GLY A 581 7.42 -15.59 11.83
CA GLY A 581 6.36 -14.75 12.38
C GLY A 581 5.31 -15.57 13.14
N LEU A 582 4.71 -14.91 14.11
CA LEU A 582 3.60 -15.44 14.88
C LEU A 582 2.55 -14.34 15.03
N ASP A 583 1.36 -14.58 14.49
CA ASP A 583 0.20 -13.73 14.69
C ASP A 583 -0.77 -14.45 15.64
N ALA A 584 -1.32 -13.73 16.61
CA ALA A 584 -2.19 -14.32 17.62
C ALA A 584 -3.41 -13.45 17.87
N ASP A 585 -4.60 -13.99 17.65
CA ASP A 585 -5.89 -13.36 17.98
C ASP A 585 -6.21 -13.60 19.46
N ILE A 586 -5.59 -12.81 20.36
CA ILE A 586 -5.69 -12.96 21.81
C ILE A 586 -7.14 -12.83 22.29
N THR A 587 -7.86 -11.87 21.71
CA THR A 587 -9.31 -11.67 21.86
C THR A 587 -9.88 -11.21 20.52
N PRO A 588 -11.20 -11.20 20.31
CA PRO A 588 -11.80 -10.62 19.11
C PRO A 588 -11.42 -9.15 18.87
N LYS A 589 -10.94 -8.44 19.89
CA LYS A 589 -10.55 -7.03 19.84
C LYS A 589 -9.06 -6.81 19.79
N ILE A 590 -8.23 -7.80 20.11
CA ILE A 590 -6.78 -7.67 20.26
C ILE A 590 -6.08 -8.75 19.46
N LYS A 591 -5.29 -8.34 18.49
CA LYS A 591 -4.36 -9.16 17.73
C LYS A 591 -2.93 -8.81 18.11
N SER A 592 -2.07 -9.78 18.28
CA SER A 592 -0.65 -9.61 18.61
C SER A 592 0.22 -10.16 17.50
N PHE A 593 1.39 -9.54 17.33
CA PHE A 593 2.39 -9.90 16.31
C PHE A 593 3.75 -10.07 16.97
N VAL A 594 4.46 -11.13 16.61
CA VAL A 594 5.86 -11.35 16.99
C VAL A 594 6.61 -11.83 15.77
N ASN A 595 7.77 -11.22 15.47
CA ASN A 595 8.59 -11.61 14.33
C ASN A 595 10.08 -11.63 14.69
N VAL A 596 10.80 -12.54 14.07
CA VAL A 596 12.27 -12.64 14.14
C VAL A 596 12.80 -12.89 12.74
N ASN A 597 13.68 -12.01 12.25
CA ASN A 597 14.21 -12.03 10.90
C ASN A 597 15.73 -12.00 10.92
N TYR A 598 16.36 -12.87 10.15
CA TYR A 598 17.79 -12.86 9.91
C TYR A 598 18.06 -12.29 8.52
N ILE A 599 18.85 -11.23 8.45
CA ILE A 599 19.07 -10.41 7.26
C ILE A 599 20.53 -10.54 6.81
N ARG A 600 20.71 -10.80 5.51
CA ARG A 600 22.01 -10.83 4.84
C ARG A 600 21.95 -10.00 3.56
N THR A 601 23.09 -9.47 3.14
CA THR A 601 23.30 -9.05 1.74
C THR A 601 23.64 -10.27 0.88
N VAL A 602 23.40 -10.20 -0.42
CA VAL A 602 23.74 -11.26 -1.38
C VAL A 602 25.20 -11.11 -1.79
N THR A 603 25.60 -9.90 -2.15
CA THR A 603 26.97 -9.52 -2.53
C THR A 603 27.52 -8.45 -1.59
N THR A 604 28.81 -8.15 -1.62
CA THR A 604 29.44 -7.09 -0.82
C THR A 604 30.12 -6.03 -1.67
N GLU A 605 30.39 -6.33 -2.93
CA GLU A 605 31.20 -5.57 -3.86
C GLU A 605 30.70 -4.14 -4.07
N PRO A 606 29.40 -3.85 -4.26
CA PRO A 606 28.91 -2.48 -4.38
C PRO A 606 29.14 -1.65 -3.10
N THR A 607 28.96 -2.29 -1.94
CA THR A 607 29.22 -1.65 -0.64
C THR A 607 30.71 -1.37 -0.46
N GLU A 608 31.57 -2.31 -0.83
CA GLU A 608 33.03 -2.18 -0.74
C GLU A 608 33.55 -1.09 -1.66
N LEU A 609 33.06 -1.03 -2.90
CA LEU A 609 33.41 0.00 -3.86
C LEU A 609 33.09 1.39 -3.34
N VAL A 610 31.83 1.62 -2.92
CA VAL A 610 31.38 2.95 -2.47
C VAL A 610 32.03 3.33 -1.12
N ARG A 611 32.37 2.36 -0.27
CA ARG A 611 33.10 2.59 1.00
C ARG A 611 34.62 2.61 0.85
N PHE A 612 35.16 2.44 -0.35
CA PHE A 612 36.61 2.40 -0.64
C PHE A 612 37.36 1.39 0.24
N THR A 613 36.88 0.17 0.30
CA THR A 613 37.43 -0.88 1.15
C THR A 613 37.26 -2.25 0.49
N ASN A 614 38.00 -3.26 0.94
CA ASN A 614 37.97 -4.62 0.40
C ASN A 614 37.54 -5.66 1.44
N HIS A 615 36.89 -5.23 2.51
CA HIS A 615 36.45 -6.12 3.59
C HIS A 615 35.06 -5.74 4.07
N SER A 616 34.06 -6.41 3.56
CA SER A 616 32.69 -6.35 4.09
C SER A 616 32.24 -7.76 4.50
N SER A 617 31.01 -7.88 4.94
CA SER A 617 30.40 -9.15 5.33
C SER A 617 28.94 -9.15 4.94
N ASN A 618 28.50 -10.27 4.40
CA ASN A 618 27.08 -10.48 4.07
C ASN A 618 26.19 -10.62 5.32
N ASP A 619 26.76 -10.89 6.50
CA ASP A 619 26.01 -11.04 7.77
C ASP A 619 25.58 -9.66 8.28
N PHE A 620 24.37 -9.22 7.90
CA PHE A 620 23.92 -7.83 8.08
C PHE A 620 23.36 -7.59 9.48
N ALA A 621 22.23 -8.23 9.85
CA ALA A 621 21.56 -8.00 11.10
C ALA A 621 20.60 -9.12 11.52
N LEU A 622 20.23 -9.12 12.81
CA LEU A 622 19.08 -9.83 13.34
C LEU A 622 18.03 -8.80 13.75
N ASP A 623 16.82 -8.92 13.21
CA ASP A 623 15.68 -8.05 13.49
C ASP A 623 14.63 -8.82 14.29
N CYS A 624 14.12 -8.22 15.35
CA CYS A 624 13.07 -8.77 16.20
C CYS A 624 12.01 -7.71 16.43
N SER A 625 10.74 -8.08 16.34
CA SER A 625 9.65 -7.14 16.61
C SER A 625 8.49 -7.80 17.33
N ALA A 626 7.76 -7.00 18.10
CA ALA A 626 6.55 -7.41 18.78
C ALA A 626 5.61 -6.22 18.95
N GLY A 627 4.30 -6.49 18.92
CA GLY A 627 3.30 -5.47 19.14
C GLY A 627 1.89 -6.04 19.06
N PHE A 628 0.92 -5.14 19.11
CA PHE A 628 -0.49 -5.49 19.06
C PHE A 628 -1.32 -4.46 18.29
N GLU A 629 -2.45 -4.91 17.82
CA GLU A 629 -3.53 -4.10 17.27
C GLU A 629 -4.76 -4.27 18.18
N TRP A 630 -5.40 -3.16 18.53
CA TRP A 630 -6.59 -3.14 19.37
C TRP A 630 -7.74 -2.40 18.66
N ARG A 631 -8.88 -3.09 18.52
CA ARG A 631 -10.13 -2.58 17.96
C ARG A 631 -11.21 -2.55 19.07
N PRO A 632 -11.29 -1.47 19.84
CA PRO A 632 -12.16 -1.41 21.05
C PRO A 632 -13.64 -1.62 20.75
N LEU A 633 -14.11 -1.16 19.58
CA LEU A 633 -15.51 -1.25 19.18
C LEU A 633 -15.84 -2.48 18.31
N LEU A 634 -14.87 -3.37 18.02
CA LEU A 634 -14.99 -4.45 17.04
C LEU A 634 -15.28 -3.96 15.60
N THR A 635 -15.18 -2.68 15.38
CA THR A 635 -15.30 -2.02 14.07
C THR A 635 -13.97 -1.41 13.69
N GLU A 636 -13.83 -0.96 12.48
CA GLU A 636 -12.62 -0.29 11.99
C GLU A 636 -12.62 1.22 12.24
N ASN A 637 -13.61 1.74 12.96
CA ASN A 637 -13.68 3.17 13.25
C ASN A 637 -12.62 3.66 14.23
N ILE A 638 -12.13 2.79 15.11
CA ILE A 638 -11.04 3.08 16.03
C ILE A 638 -10.09 1.89 16.02
N ILE A 639 -8.88 2.11 15.53
CA ILE A 639 -7.81 1.12 15.55
C ILE A 639 -6.60 1.76 16.23
N LEU A 640 -6.13 1.13 17.30
CA LEU A 640 -4.87 1.47 17.95
C LEU A 640 -3.87 0.35 17.67
N THR A 641 -2.69 0.70 17.13
CA THR A 641 -1.58 -0.24 17.08
C THR A 641 -0.43 0.29 17.94
N ALA A 642 0.25 -0.62 18.64
CA ALA A 642 1.43 -0.26 19.39
C ALA A 642 2.42 -1.43 19.38
N GLY A 643 3.70 -1.12 19.19
CA GLY A 643 4.74 -2.14 19.16
C GLY A 643 6.13 -1.58 19.12
N ALA A 644 7.10 -2.48 19.15
CA ALA A 644 8.51 -2.15 19.10
C ALA A 644 9.27 -3.10 18.18
N GLY A 645 10.25 -2.54 17.46
CA GLY A 645 11.21 -3.24 16.64
C GLY A 645 12.62 -3.08 17.20
N PHE A 646 13.43 -4.10 17.07
CA PHE A 646 14.80 -4.13 17.55
C PHE A 646 15.71 -4.72 16.50
N LEU A 647 16.81 -4.07 16.21
CA LEU A 647 17.83 -4.58 15.31
C LEU A 647 19.15 -4.76 16.05
N VAL A 648 19.69 -5.97 15.95
CA VAL A 648 21.03 -6.31 16.46
C VAL A 648 22.00 -6.31 15.30
N PRO A 649 22.84 -5.24 15.16
CA PRO A 649 23.80 -5.11 14.08
C PRO A 649 24.83 -6.23 14.07
N ARG A 650 25.02 -6.87 12.92
CA ARG A 650 26.07 -7.85 12.66
C ARG A 650 27.24 -7.20 11.92
N TRP A 651 28.16 -8.01 11.41
CA TRP A 651 29.39 -7.49 10.82
C TRP A 651 29.17 -6.61 9.57
N GLY A 652 28.23 -7.00 8.68
CA GLY A 652 27.91 -6.22 7.48
C GLY A 652 27.37 -4.84 7.80
N TYR A 653 26.45 -4.73 8.76
CA TYR A 653 25.95 -3.45 9.25
C TYR A 653 27.06 -2.61 9.89
N LYS A 654 27.80 -3.22 10.84
CA LYS A 654 28.90 -2.54 11.55
C LYS A 654 29.96 -2.03 10.59
N PHE A 655 30.21 -2.72 9.52
CA PHE A 655 31.15 -2.35 8.50
C PHE A 655 30.79 -1.00 7.85
N ILE A 656 29.51 -0.79 7.47
CA ILE A 656 29.04 0.44 6.86
C ILE A 656 29.35 1.66 7.74
N TYR A 657 29.20 1.53 9.05
CA TYR A 657 29.27 2.64 10.00
C TYR A 657 30.60 2.78 10.75
N ARG A 658 31.46 1.75 10.77
CA ARG A 658 32.78 1.81 11.42
C ARG A 658 33.88 2.38 10.55
N THR A 659 33.80 2.20 9.25
CA THR A 659 34.92 2.42 8.31
C THR A 659 34.93 3.81 7.68
N ASN A 660 34.47 4.82 8.41
CA ASN A 660 34.52 6.18 7.88
C ASN A 660 35.93 6.81 7.91
N THR A 661 36.95 6.02 8.19
CA THR A 661 38.33 6.44 8.20
C THR A 661 38.96 6.22 6.84
N VAL A 662 38.84 7.19 5.94
CA VAL A 662 39.87 7.37 4.89
C VAL A 662 41.16 7.66 5.60
N PRO A 663 42.27 6.91 5.38
CA PRO A 663 43.58 7.27 5.94
C PRO A 663 43.97 8.61 5.34
N VAL A 664 43.73 9.69 6.06
CA VAL A 664 44.29 10.99 5.71
C VAL A 664 45.76 10.90 6.06
N PHE A 665 46.61 10.97 5.06
CA PHE A 665 48.09 10.94 5.20
C PHE A 665 48.53 11.79 6.41
N GLY A 666 49.11 11.13 7.39
CA GLY A 666 49.75 11.76 8.53
C GLY A 666 48.91 11.87 9.82
N TYR A 667 47.68 11.41 9.86
CA TYR A 667 46.91 11.33 11.09
C TYR A 667 46.75 9.84 11.52
N PRO A 668 46.91 9.55 12.84
CA PRO A 668 46.59 8.22 13.35
C PRO A 668 45.13 7.89 12.97
N GLN A 669 44.87 6.65 12.56
CA GLN A 669 43.53 6.19 12.32
C GLN A 669 42.65 6.58 13.49
N ALA A 670 41.68 7.45 13.26
CA ALA A 670 40.67 7.72 14.26
C ALA A 670 40.09 6.35 14.66
N ALA A 671 40.05 6.10 15.97
CA ALA A 671 39.49 4.84 16.46
C ALA A 671 38.15 4.63 15.81
N ALA A 672 37.98 3.47 15.17
CA ALA A 672 36.74 3.12 14.50
C ALA A 672 35.59 3.37 15.47
N GLY A 673 34.70 4.32 15.14
CA GLY A 673 33.58 4.70 15.99
C GLY A 673 32.82 3.45 16.45
N SER A 674 32.41 3.42 17.70
CA SER A 674 31.61 2.29 18.20
C SER A 674 30.24 2.35 17.54
N VAL A 675 29.90 1.33 16.79
CA VAL A 675 28.51 1.13 16.32
C VAL A 675 27.65 0.72 17.52
N ASP A 676 26.52 1.34 17.70
CA ASP A 676 25.54 0.93 18.70
C ASP A 676 25.28 -0.57 18.59
N PRO A 677 25.41 -1.32 19.68
CA PRO A 677 25.21 -2.78 19.65
C PRO A 677 23.75 -3.16 19.43
N PHE A 678 22.84 -2.20 19.56
CA PHE A 678 21.42 -2.38 19.58
C PHE A 678 20.69 -1.12 19.10
N LEU A 679 19.82 -1.28 18.13
CA LEU A 679 18.94 -0.24 17.59
C LEU A 679 17.49 -0.60 17.91
N TYR A 680 16.64 0.40 18.07
CA TYR A 680 15.23 0.17 18.37
C TYR A 680 14.33 1.21 17.71
N SER A 681 13.06 0.82 17.53
CA SER A 681 11.94 1.73 17.27
C SER A 681 10.75 1.34 18.15
N GLY A 682 10.06 2.33 18.67
CA GLY A 682 8.76 2.16 19.33
C GLY A 682 7.73 2.95 18.54
N ILE A 683 6.66 2.31 18.12
CA ILE A 683 5.65 2.86 17.21
C ILE A 683 4.29 2.75 17.86
N VAL A 684 3.53 3.84 17.80
CA VAL A 684 2.11 3.88 18.18
C VAL A 684 1.35 4.57 17.07
N THR A 685 0.30 3.93 16.56
CA THR A 685 -0.62 4.55 15.59
C THR A 685 -2.05 4.55 16.10
N LEU A 686 -2.79 5.58 15.77
CA LEU A 686 -4.22 5.70 16.01
C LEU A 686 -4.91 6.05 14.71
N THR A 687 -5.84 5.21 14.27
CA THR A 687 -6.70 5.47 13.12
C THR A 687 -8.12 5.70 13.62
N LEU A 688 -8.69 6.84 13.25
CA LEU A 688 -10.09 7.20 13.50
C LEU A 688 -10.78 7.33 12.15
N THR A 689 -11.82 6.53 11.88
CA THR A 689 -12.54 6.53 10.60
C THR A 689 -14.03 6.77 10.82
N TYR A 690 -14.56 7.77 10.05
CA TYR A 690 -15.99 8.06 9.93
C TYR A 690 -16.53 7.57 8.60
#